data_1d5fdea84c8d42ebb09af1e73a18519e
#
_entry.id   1d5fdea84c8d42ebb09af1e73a18519e
#
_cell.length_a   1.000
_cell.length_b   1.000
_cell.length_c   1.000
_cell.angle_alpha   90.00
_cell.angle_beta   90.00
_cell.angle_gamma   90.00
#
_symmetry.space_group_name_H-M   'P 1'
#
loop_
_entity.id
_entity.type
_entity.pdbx_description
1 polymer ?
#
loop_
_entity_poly.entity_id
_entity_poly.type
_entity_poly.pdbx_seq_one_letter_code
_entity_poly.pdbx_strand_id
1 'polypeptide(L)'
;MSRLAWWLIRAQFTTRRTATALSMLAIALGVALGYAIHLINDAALADFSQAMKSVQGEPDAVIAPKDSAGHVPLALINEMARDESVALMVPVIETRVRVDQAPATIRLIGLDVFSAGLLMPDLMPRQGSPASGGSTFDDGVYASPALLANLKLGIGGVVTLSRGEARWVTRIAGDLPAARPDDLLLVADIAWVQSRFGPPDAVSEGRLRLLPGTQLASWLEHWAARLPAGLTLRAAEDNHARVSNISRAYRVNLNVLALVALLTGAFLVFATQLTAVAQRSTQFALLGVLGLSPRMRLLQVLFEGLAIGVPGAAFGLAFGYALALGFTRLLGGDLGGGFFSASTPLIVPQLLPALGFFALGCAASLAGALYPAWLNRVQPLAQALKTGFAQRPPAEAGTQRSRHRLNLASITLVACAAIVLTRLPALFELPLAGYGAIALVLALGVAAAPLVTQLVFGSIARLALPAPQRIAVQNIVQAPLMAQVAACGLIVSFALTVSMVTMVSSFRIALDQWLDVVLPAPLYVRSKGVPLPQELLAALGQPEAPFAKIERSAVGALTLDPQRPTVALLVRELDRADPAARLPFTGTVVAAPPGRMAVWISEPMQELYRLAPGQTLRLPLLGREVEVVIGGVWRDYARQFGAVVISSEDYRALGGGFEATELALWPRSDQDAAARAWLAQQVTRHGVEMAESGAIRALSMAIFDKSFAVTYALEAAAMLIGLFGLAVTLAASVWLRARELATLSALGFDRAMLTRAVMFEGALIAAIGLAIGLACGIAVGAILTHVVNPQAFHWRMELQVPWLQVLLGAALTLLAGIGASRFAARQATRLPAAQILANAQ
;
A
#
# COMPACT_ATOMS: atom_id res chain seq x y z
N MET A 1 -16.25 -25.90 38.14
CA MET A 1 -15.78 -26.01 36.74
C MET A 1 -14.77 -24.97 36.33
N SER A 2 -14.88 -23.71 36.73
CA SER A 2 -13.88 -22.66 36.47
C SER A 2 -12.47 -22.99 36.97
N ARG A 3 -12.34 -23.65 38.18
CA ARG A 3 -11.06 -24.05 38.77
C ARG A 3 -10.33 -25.12 37.95
N LEU A 4 -11.05 -26.13 37.40
CA LEU A 4 -10.46 -27.18 36.56
C LEU A 4 -9.96 -26.61 35.24
N ALA A 5 -10.76 -25.79 34.59
CA ALA A 5 -10.38 -25.11 33.34
C ALA A 5 -9.16 -24.23 33.52
N TRP A 6 -9.12 -23.42 34.57
CA TRP A 6 -7.98 -22.59 34.91
C TRP A 6 -6.69 -23.41 35.24
N TRP A 7 -6.83 -24.52 35.95
CA TRP A 7 -5.72 -25.41 36.24
C TRP A 7 -5.15 -26.05 34.97
N LEU A 8 -6.00 -26.50 34.03
CA LEU A 8 -5.58 -27.04 32.74
C LEU A 8 -4.86 -25.99 31.88
N ILE A 9 -5.35 -24.76 31.88
CA ILE A 9 -4.73 -23.63 31.16
C ILE A 9 -3.32 -23.36 31.77
N ARG A 10 -3.24 -23.26 33.11
CA ARG A 10 -1.96 -23.04 33.80
C ARG A 10 -0.96 -24.18 33.52
N ALA A 11 -1.43 -25.41 33.52
CA ALA A 11 -0.58 -26.58 33.19
C ALA A 11 -0.05 -26.46 31.73
N GLN A 12 -0.84 -26.01 30.76
CA GLN A 12 -0.38 -25.80 29.41
C GLN A 12 0.76 -24.76 29.33
N PHE A 13 0.60 -23.62 30.02
CA PHE A 13 1.63 -22.58 30.05
C PHE A 13 2.94 -23.05 30.74
N THR A 14 2.87 -23.94 31.73
CA THR A 14 4.04 -24.41 32.42
C THR A 14 4.75 -25.56 31.72
N THR A 15 4.00 -26.47 31.07
CA THR A 15 4.56 -27.67 30.43
C THR A 15 4.98 -27.46 28.98
N ARG A 16 4.37 -26.48 28.27
CA ARG A 16 4.59 -26.22 26.83
C ARG A 16 5.00 -24.77 26.54
N ARG A 17 5.90 -24.24 27.34
CA ARG A 17 6.33 -22.83 27.30
C ARG A 17 6.71 -22.37 25.89
N THR A 18 7.51 -23.15 25.17
CA THR A 18 8.01 -22.80 23.85
C THR A 18 6.90 -22.73 22.79
N ALA A 19 6.02 -23.74 22.72
CA ALA A 19 4.92 -23.74 21.74
C ALA A 19 3.89 -22.63 22.03
N THR A 20 3.58 -22.40 23.30
CA THR A 20 2.66 -21.33 23.73
C THR A 20 3.28 -19.96 23.44
N ALA A 21 4.55 -19.74 23.76
CA ALA A 21 5.26 -18.50 23.47
C ALA A 21 5.32 -18.20 21.95
N LEU A 22 5.57 -19.22 21.12
CA LEU A 22 5.58 -19.06 19.66
C LEU A 22 4.20 -18.73 19.11
N SER A 23 3.13 -19.35 19.61
CA SER A 23 1.76 -19.01 19.21
C SER A 23 1.39 -17.58 19.62
N MET A 24 1.77 -17.15 20.82
CA MET A 24 1.62 -15.77 21.29
C MET A 24 2.40 -14.80 20.39
N LEU A 25 3.65 -15.12 20.07
CA LEU A 25 4.52 -14.28 19.22
C LEU A 25 3.93 -14.14 17.81
N ALA A 26 3.38 -15.20 17.24
CA ALA A 26 2.77 -15.16 15.92
C ALA A 26 1.54 -14.24 15.87
N ILE A 27 0.66 -14.32 16.88
CA ILE A 27 -0.49 -13.40 17.00
C ILE A 27 0.02 -11.98 17.27
N ALA A 28 0.99 -11.83 18.17
CA ALA A 28 1.58 -10.53 18.48
C ALA A 28 2.17 -9.87 17.24
N LEU A 29 2.91 -10.59 16.40
CA LEU A 29 3.45 -10.05 15.14
C LEU A 29 2.35 -9.67 14.16
N GLY A 30 1.32 -10.50 13.98
CA GLY A 30 0.19 -10.19 13.11
C GLY A 30 -0.57 -8.93 13.53
N VAL A 31 -0.87 -8.80 14.83
CA VAL A 31 -1.53 -7.63 15.42
C VAL A 31 -0.61 -6.41 15.39
N ALA A 32 0.66 -6.57 15.77
CA ALA A 32 1.66 -5.49 15.80
C ALA A 32 1.80 -4.83 14.44
N LEU A 33 1.84 -5.65 13.41
CA LEU A 33 1.99 -5.19 12.06
C LEU A 33 0.77 -4.41 11.59
N GLY A 34 -0.42 -4.98 11.72
CA GLY A 34 -1.66 -4.30 11.35
C GLY A 34 -1.84 -2.98 12.10
N TYR A 35 -1.55 -2.98 13.39
CA TYR A 35 -1.67 -1.79 14.24
C TYR A 35 -0.60 -0.74 13.93
N ALA A 36 0.66 -1.14 13.72
CA ALA A 36 1.73 -0.21 13.33
C ALA A 36 1.42 0.49 12.00
N ILE A 37 0.97 -0.27 11.01
CA ILE A 37 0.55 0.27 9.70
C ILE A 37 -0.59 1.27 9.87
N HIS A 38 -1.60 0.93 10.66
CA HIS A 38 -2.73 1.82 10.92
C HIS A 38 -2.26 3.14 11.56
N LEU A 39 -1.44 3.07 12.61
CA LEU A 39 -0.91 4.25 13.31
C LEU A 39 -0.08 5.16 12.40
N ILE A 40 0.80 4.59 11.61
CA ILE A 40 1.65 5.33 10.67
C ILE A 40 0.78 6.05 9.63
N ASN A 41 -0.19 5.32 9.08
CA ASN A 41 -1.07 5.86 8.07
C ASN A 41 -2.00 6.95 8.62
N ASP A 42 -2.54 6.76 9.81
CA ASP A 42 -3.40 7.75 10.47
C ASP A 42 -2.60 9.03 10.82
N ALA A 43 -1.38 8.86 11.34
CA ALA A 43 -0.49 9.98 11.62
C ALA A 43 -0.11 10.77 10.35
N ALA A 44 0.17 10.05 9.25
CA ALA A 44 0.48 10.68 7.96
C ALA A 44 -0.73 11.45 7.38
N LEU A 45 -1.94 10.90 7.51
CA LEU A 45 -3.18 11.57 7.10
C LEU A 45 -3.49 12.80 7.95
N ALA A 46 -3.31 12.69 9.26
CA ALA A 46 -3.52 13.80 10.18
C ALA A 46 -2.56 14.95 9.88
N ASP A 47 -1.27 14.66 9.67
CA ASP A 47 -0.26 15.64 9.32
C ASP A 47 -0.58 16.34 7.98
N PHE A 48 -0.96 15.57 6.96
CA PHE A 48 -1.36 16.13 5.67
C PHE A 48 -2.64 16.96 5.76
N SER A 49 -3.65 16.47 6.49
CA SER A 49 -4.90 17.20 6.73
C SER A 49 -4.63 18.53 7.44
N GLN A 50 -3.76 18.53 8.45
CA GLN A 50 -3.37 19.74 9.16
C GLN A 50 -2.60 20.71 8.25
N ALA A 51 -1.72 20.19 7.36
CA ALA A 51 -1.04 20.99 6.37
C ALA A 51 -1.99 21.69 5.39
N MET A 52 -3.01 20.98 4.96
CA MET A 52 -4.04 21.57 4.09
C MET A 52 -4.85 22.63 4.83
N LYS A 53 -5.25 22.39 6.07
CA LYS A 53 -6.01 23.34 6.88
C LYS A 53 -5.24 24.63 7.15
N SER A 54 -3.95 24.55 7.45
CA SER A 54 -3.11 25.72 7.71
C SER A 54 -3.01 26.66 6.50
N VAL A 55 -3.03 26.12 5.28
CA VAL A 55 -2.93 26.92 4.04
C VAL A 55 -4.32 27.28 3.48
N GLN A 56 -5.29 26.40 3.55
CA GLN A 56 -6.63 26.62 2.97
C GLN A 56 -7.62 27.25 3.97
N GLY A 57 -7.32 27.22 5.26
CA GLY A 57 -8.26 27.60 6.29
C GLY A 57 -9.39 26.59 6.49
N GLU A 58 -10.49 27.01 7.08
CA GLU A 58 -11.69 26.19 7.29
C GLU A 58 -12.91 26.82 6.59
N PRO A 59 -12.95 26.93 5.26
CA PRO A 59 -14.14 27.34 4.53
C PRO A 59 -15.19 26.21 4.54
N ASP A 60 -16.46 26.55 4.33
CA ASP A 60 -17.52 25.57 4.06
C ASP A 60 -17.57 25.19 2.58
N ALA A 61 -17.31 26.16 1.69
CA ALA A 61 -17.24 25.92 0.25
C ALA A 61 -16.17 26.77 -0.45
N VAL A 62 -15.76 26.31 -1.63
CA VAL A 62 -14.76 26.97 -2.48
C VAL A 62 -15.29 27.08 -3.90
N ILE A 63 -15.27 28.29 -4.48
CA ILE A 63 -15.47 28.52 -5.90
C ILE A 63 -14.11 28.61 -6.59
N ALA A 64 -13.94 27.84 -7.67
CA ALA A 64 -12.68 27.79 -8.43
C ALA A 64 -12.96 27.54 -9.92
N PRO A 65 -12.01 27.81 -10.81
CA PRO A 65 -12.14 27.44 -12.21
C PRO A 65 -12.02 25.91 -12.39
N LYS A 66 -12.69 25.38 -13.40
CA LYS A 66 -12.57 23.96 -13.78
C LYS A 66 -11.23 23.64 -14.45
N ASP A 67 -10.60 24.63 -15.06
CA ASP A 67 -9.27 24.56 -15.68
C ASP A 67 -8.30 25.44 -14.91
N SER A 68 -7.09 24.95 -14.66
CA SER A 68 -6.04 25.67 -13.96
C SER A 68 -5.58 26.97 -14.64
N ALA A 69 -5.89 27.16 -15.91
CA ALA A 69 -5.65 28.41 -16.64
C ALA A 69 -6.78 29.43 -16.47
N GLY A 70 -7.91 29.03 -15.89
CA GLY A 70 -9.09 29.87 -15.67
C GLY A 70 -8.95 30.77 -14.42
N HIS A 71 -9.89 31.73 -14.31
CA HIS A 71 -9.98 32.64 -13.16
C HIS A 71 -11.44 32.84 -12.78
N VAL A 72 -11.70 33.22 -11.55
CA VAL A 72 -13.03 33.58 -11.03
C VAL A 72 -13.21 35.09 -11.14
N PRO A 73 -14.23 35.59 -11.87
CA PRO A 73 -14.50 37.02 -11.92
C PRO A 73 -14.82 37.63 -10.56
N LEU A 74 -14.22 38.74 -10.23
CA LEU A 74 -14.46 39.44 -8.95
C LEU A 74 -15.93 39.88 -8.81
N ALA A 75 -16.60 40.19 -9.91
CA ALA A 75 -18.02 40.50 -9.92
C ALA A 75 -18.87 39.37 -9.34
N LEU A 76 -18.57 38.09 -9.70
CA LEU A 76 -19.26 36.93 -9.18
C LEU A 76 -18.97 36.72 -7.67
N ILE A 77 -17.72 36.92 -7.23
CA ILE A 77 -17.34 36.87 -5.81
C ILE A 77 -18.17 37.89 -5.01
N ASN A 78 -18.31 39.12 -5.54
CA ASN A 78 -19.09 40.18 -4.90
C ASN A 78 -20.60 39.88 -4.92
N GLU A 79 -21.11 39.22 -5.95
CA GLU A 79 -22.50 38.78 -6.01
C GLU A 79 -22.77 37.71 -4.94
N MET A 80 -21.92 36.69 -4.86
CA MET A 80 -22.03 35.63 -3.84
C MET A 80 -21.87 36.16 -2.42
N ALA A 81 -21.01 37.16 -2.21
CA ALA A 81 -20.82 37.78 -0.90
C ALA A 81 -22.05 38.56 -0.38
N ARG A 82 -22.97 38.93 -1.27
CA ARG A 82 -24.24 39.59 -0.93
C ARG A 82 -25.38 38.63 -0.59
N ASP A 83 -25.17 37.31 -0.78
CA ASP A 83 -26.16 36.32 -0.39
C ASP A 83 -26.32 36.31 1.14
N GLU A 84 -27.55 36.41 1.62
CA GLU A 84 -27.87 36.43 3.05
C GLU A 84 -27.41 35.17 3.81
N SER A 85 -27.14 34.09 3.11
CA SER A 85 -26.65 32.82 3.68
C SER A 85 -25.13 32.82 3.89
N VAL A 86 -24.38 33.77 3.31
CA VAL A 86 -22.92 33.82 3.33
C VAL A 86 -22.47 34.71 4.50
N ALA A 87 -21.77 34.11 5.46
CA ALA A 87 -21.20 34.82 6.58
C ALA A 87 -19.90 35.54 6.23
N LEU A 88 -19.08 34.92 5.36
CA LEU A 88 -17.79 35.44 4.97
C LEU A 88 -17.40 34.94 3.58
N MET A 89 -16.86 35.82 2.76
CA MET A 89 -16.30 35.50 1.45
C MET A 89 -14.89 36.08 1.37
N VAL A 90 -13.91 35.22 1.09
CA VAL A 90 -12.48 35.59 1.00
C VAL A 90 -11.98 35.32 -0.42
N PRO A 91 -11.71 36.34 -1.22
CA PRO A 91 -11.02 36.19 -2.48
C PRO A 91 -9.55 35.82 -2.24
N VAL A 92 -9.01 34.90 -3.04
CA VAL A 92 -7.64 34.44 -2.94
C VAL A 92 -7.00 34.44 -4.34
N ILE A 93 -5.79 34.99 -4.43
CA ILE A 93 -4.95 34.87 -5.60
C ILE A 93 -3.76 33.97 -5.23
N GLU A 94 -3.72 32.78 -5.79
CA GLU A 94 -2.59 31.87 -5.63
C GLU A 94 -1.78 31.80 -6.92
N THR A 95 -0.49 32.09 -6.81
CA THR A 95 0.44 31.99 -7.91
C THR A 95 1.77 31.40 -7.45
N ARG A 96 2.55 30.90 -8.39
CA ARG A 96 3.92 30.47 -8.11
C ARG A 96 4.88 31.48 -8.69
N VAL A 97 5.86 31.86 -7.90
CA VAL A 97 6.90 32.80 -8.29
C VAL A 97 8.26 32.19 -8.06
N ARG A 98 9.25 32.62 -8.81
CA ARG A 98 10.64 32.31 -8.58
C ARG A 98 11.25 33.41 -7.74
N VAL A 99 12.10 33.03 -6.79
CA VAL A 99 12.92 33.95 -6.01
C VAL A 99 14.37 33.76 -6.42
N ASP A 100 15.04 34.80 -6.85
CA ASP A 100 16.38 34.70 -7.46
C ASP A 100 17.44 34.01 -6.57
N GLN A 101 17.22 33.99 -5.26
CA GLN A 101 18.13 33.37 -4.28
C GLN A 101 17.67 31.97 -3.82
N ALA A 102 16.53 31.46 -4.31
CA ALA A 102 16.01 30.15 -3.96
C ALA A 102 16.12 29.17 -5.12
N PRO A 103 16.51 27.91 -4.87
CA PRO A 103 16.62 26.90 -5.92
C PRO A 103 15.27 26.39 -6.43
N ALA A 104 14.15 26.80 -5.80
CA ALA A 104 12.81 26.31 -6.11
C ALA A 104 11.82 27.45 -6.31
N THR A 105 10.73 27.16 -7.05
CA THR A 105 9.57 28.03 -7.15
C THR A 105 8.78 28.03 -5.83
N ILE A 106 8.32 29.20 -5.41
CA ILE A 106 7.66 29.45 -4.14
C ILE A 106 6.19 29.81 -4.40
N ARG A 107 5.30 29.37 -3.54
CA ARG A 107 3.90 29.77 -3.59
C ARG A 107 3.77 31.19 -3.03
N LEU A 108 3.15 32.06 -3.80
CA LEU A 108 2.76 33.39 -3.40
C LEU A 108 1.23 33.44 -3.29
N ILE A 109 0.73 33.77 -2.11
CA ILE A 109 -0.70 33.84 -1.82
C ILE A 109 -1.06 35.30 -1.54
N GLY A 110 -1.93 35.85 -2.38
CA GLY A 110 -2.56 37.14 -2.19
C GLY A 110 -3.85 37.00 -1.38
N LEU A 111 -3.94 37.65 -0.26
CA LEU A 111 -5.09 37.58 0.65
C LEU A 111 -5.63 38.98 0.94
N ASP A 112 -6.95 39.09 1.04
CA ASP A 112 -7.57 40.26 1.66
C ASP A 112 -7.40 40.17 3.16
N VAL A 113 -6.58 41.04 3.72
CA VAL A 113 -6.20 41.04 5.13
C VAL A 113 -7.38 41.20 6.07
N PHE A 114 -8.42 41.92 5.66
CA PHE A 114 -9.60 42.20 6.50
C PHE A 114 -10.49 40.96 6.67
N SER A 115 -10.61 40.15 5.64
CA SER A 115 -11.49 38.96 5.64
C SER A 115 -10.72 37.67 5.94
N ALA A 116 -9.48 37.55 5.49
CA ALA A 116 -8.69 36.34 5.59
C ALA A 116 -8.37 35.90 7.01
N GLY A 117 -8.18 36.85 7.96
CA GLY A 117 -7.89 36.55 9.36
C GLY A 117 -8.95 35.72 10.08
N LEU A 118 -10.20 35.79 9.63
CA LEU A 118 -11.32 35.03 10.18
C LEU A 118 -11.43 33.61 9.61
N LEU A 119 -10.90 33.37 8.41
CA LEU A 119 -10.99 32.09 7.71
C LEU A 119 -9.66 31.32 7.71
N MET A 120 -8.54 32.04 7.65
CA MET A 120 -7.18 31.51 7.51
C MET A 120 -6.24 32.15 8.54
N PRO A 121 -6.46 31.95 9.85
CA PRO A 121 -5.67 32.62 10.90
C PRO A 121 -4.17 32.21 10.84
N ASP A 122 -3.85 31.02 10.36
CA ASP A 122 -2.48 30.53 10.30
C ASP A 122 -1.62 31.24 9.23
N LEU A 123 -2.26 31.88 8.26
CA LEU A 123 -1.57 32.69 7.23
C LEU A 123 -1.45 34.17 7.62
N MET A 124 -1.91 34.55 8.83
CA MET A 124 -1.80 35.93 9.26
C MET A 124 -0.37 36.28 9.67
N PRO A 125 0.17 37.34 9.12
CA PRO A 125 1.52 37.78 9.40
C PRO A 125 1.66 38.39 10.80
N ARG A 126 2.82 38.16 11.41
CA ARG A 126 3.26 38.93 12.55
C ARG A 126 4.00 40.18 12.06
N GLN A 127 3.59 41.31 12.50
CA GLN A 127 4.28 42.57 12.20
C GLN A 127 5.69 42.56 12.79
N GLY A 128 6.69 42.87 11.96
CA GLY A 128 7.99 43.26 12.48
C GLY A 128 7.89 44.54 13.26
N SER A 129 8.80 44.78 14.22
CA SER A 129 8.83 46.00 15.08
C SER A 129 8.53 47.28 14.31
N PRO A 130 7.77 48.20 14.83
CA PRO A 130 7.26 49.41 14.16
C PRO A 130 8.32 50.50 13.88
N ALA A 131 9.53 50.11 13.50
CA ALA A 131 10.58 51.06 13.14
C ALA A 131 10.42 51.74 11.77
N SER A 132 9.39 51.34 11.00
CA SER A 132 9.06 51.94 9.69
C SER A 132 7.60 52.31 9.66
N GLY A 133 7.32 53.59 9.80
CA GLY A 133 5.99 54.22 9.85
C GLY A 133 5.18 54.16 8.57
N GLY A 134 5.06 52.95 7.97
CA GLY A 134 4.21 52.66 6.83
C GLY A 134 3.04 51.77 7.22
N SER A 135 1.91 51.93 6.56
CA SER A 135 0.73 51.07 6.67
C SER A 135 1.10 49.61 6.56
N THR A 136 0.47 48.78 7.34
CA THR A 136 0.88 47.42 7.74
C THR A 136 0.99 46.40 6.59
N PHE A 137 0.51 46.70 5.39
CA PHE A 137 0.42 45.74 4.28
C PHE A 137 0.82 46.29 2.89
N ASP A 138 1.16 47.60 2.79
CA ASP A 138 1.24 48.24 1.47
C ASP A 138 2.51 47.97 0.65
N ASP A 139 3.62 47.52 1.21
CA ASP A 139 4.90 47.50 0.45
C ASP A 139 5.81 46.27 0.68
N GLY A 140 5.27 45.11 0.94
CA GLY A 140 6.14 43.95 1.12
C GLY A 140 5.47 42.60 1.08
N VAL A 141 6.27 41.58 1.18
CA VAL A 141 5.81 40.18 1.28
C VAL A 141 6.15 39.63 2.66
N TYR A 142 5.34 38.71 3.15
CA TYR A 142 5.54 38.01 4.40
C TYR A 142 6.01 36.61 4.08
N ALA A 143 7.06 36.14 4.75
CA ALA A 143 7.70 34.88 4.43
C ALA A 143 7.55 33.85 5.55
N SER A 144 7.35 32.58 5.20
CA SER A 144 7.39 31.49 6.18
C SER A 144 8.78 31.36 6.82
N PRO A 145 8.89 30.85 8.07
CA PRO A 145 10.17 30.67 8.74
C PRO A 145 11.14 29.77 7.95
N ALA A 146 10.63 28.73 7.31
CA ALA A 146 11.42 27.85 6.44
C ALA A 146 12.02 28.60 5.25
N LEU A 147 11.25 29.50 4.65
CA LEU A 147 11.75 30.29 3.52
C LEU A 147 12.83 31.29 3.95
N LEU A 148 12.64 31.97 5.08
CA LEU A 148 13.65 32.88 5.66
C LEU A 148 14.96 32.14 5.93
N ALA A 149 14.88 30.94 6.52
CA ALA A 149 16.04 30.11 6.79
C ALA A 149 16.76 29.67 5.48
N ASN A 150 15.99 29.26 4.47
CA ASN A 150 16.54 28.86 3.17
C ASN A 150 17.22 30.01 2.42
N LEU A 151 16.62 31.18 2.44
CA LEU A 151 17.16 32.38 1.81
C LEU A 151 18.30 33.02 2.63
N LYS A 152 18.46 32.60 3.89
CA LYS A 152 19.38 33.25 4.87
C LYS A 152 19.12 34.75 4.98
N LEU A 153 17.86 35.15 4.87
CA LEU A 153 17.42 36.53 4.95
C LEU A 153 16.62 36.74 6.25
N GLY A 154 16.71 37.97 6.79
CA GLY A 154 15.87 38.39 7.90
C GLY A 154 14.72 39.31 7.43
N ILE A 155 13.88 39.74 8.39
CA ILE A 155 12.86 40.73 8.15
C ILE A 155 13.53 42.04 7.71
N GLY A 156 13.00 42.71 6.69
CA GLY A 156 13.60 43.87 6.01
C GLY A 156 14.50 43.49 4.83
N GLY A 157 14.84 42.20 4.65
CA GLY A 157 15.64 41.74 3.52
C GLY A 157 14.93 41.98 2.18
N VAL A 158 15.71 42.24 1.14
CA VAL A 158 15.21 42.46 -0.24
C VAL A 158 15.24 41.18 -1.01
N VAL A 159 14.13 40.86 -1.71
CA VAL A 159 13.98 39.69 -2.59
C VAL A 159 13.50 40.12 -3.97
N THR A 160 13.97 39.46 -4.98
CA THR A 160 13.48 39.62 -6.36
C THR A 160 12.56 38.46 -6.69
N LEU A 161 11.32 38.76 -6.98
CA LEU A 161 10.32 37.81 -7.43
C LEU A 161 10.21 37.87 -8.95
N SER A 162 10.15 36.70 -9.59
CA SER A 162 10.00 36.64 -11.04
C SER A 162 8.95 35.62 -11.48
N ARG A 163 8.19 35.96 -12.55
CA ARG A 163 7.27 35.05 -13.22
C ARG A 163 7.32 35.35 -14.72
N GLY A 164 7.75 34.36 -15.50
CA GLY A 164 8.04 34.62 -16.91
C GLY A 164 9.16 35.66 -17.05
N GLU A 165 8.91 36.74 -17.80
CA GLU A 165 9.84 37.87 -18.01
C GLU A 165 9.72 38.95 -16.92
N ALA A 166 8.63 38.98 -16.22
CA ALA A 166 8.36 40.01 -15.24
C ALA A 166 9.16 39.79 -13.97
N ARG A 167 9.85 40.84 -13.52
CA ARG A 167 10.66 40.85 -12.28
C ARG A 167 10.23 42.01 -11.38
N TRP A 168 10.08 41.70 -10.10
CA TRP A 168 9.72 42.69 -9.10
C TRP A 168 10.64 42.58 -7.88
N VAL A 169 11.23 43.67 -7.52
CA VAL A 169 12.01 43.79 -6.30
C VAL A 169 11.09 44.20 -5.16
N THR A 170 11.09 43.44 -4.08
CA THR A 170 10.27 43.71 -2.90
C THR A 170 11.06 43.40 -1.65
N ARG A 171 10.55 43.82 -0.49
CA ARG A 171 11.15 43.53 0.81
C ARG A 171 10.32 42.52 1.59
N ILE A 172 10.97 41.79 2.48
CA ILE A 172 10.31 40.95 3.47
C ILE A 172 9.82 41.85 4.62
N ALA A 173 8.49 42.06 4.68
CA ALA A 173 7.88 42.93 5.66
C ALA A 173 7.72 42.29 7.06
N GLY A 174 7.67 40.95 7.11
CA GLY A 174 7.51 40.19 8.33
C GLY A 174 7.53 38.68 8.12
N ASP A 175 7.24 37.93 9.17
CA ASP A 175 7.15 36.49 9.19
C ASP A 175 5.72 35.97 9.33
N LEU A 176 5.53 34.68 9.03
CA LEU A 176 4.29 33.94 9.20
C LEU A 176 4.48 32.90 10.32
N PRO A 177 4.30 33.27 11.58
CA PRO A 177 4.71 32.45 12.72
C PRO A 177 3.92 31.14 12.86
N ALA A 178 2.69 31.11 12.36
CA ALA A 178 1.83 29.94 12.39
C ALA A 178 2.00 29.05 11.14
N ALA A 179 2.78 29.49 10.13
CA ALA A 179 3.14 28.64 9.00
C ALA A 179 4.02 27.48 9.47
N ARG A 180 3.83 26.33 8.84
CA ARG A 180 4.58 25.12 9.22
C ARG A 180 6.09 25.29 9.01
N PRO A 181 6.91 24.58 9.80
CA PRO A 181 8.37 24.70 9.74
C PRO A 181 8.99 24.40 8.37
N ASP A 182 8.28 23.65 7.53
CA ASP A 182 8.78 23.19 6.22
C ASP A 182 8.11 23.88 5.01
N ASP A 183 7.09 24.70 5.25
CA ASP A 183 6.36 25.36 4.16
C ASP A 183 7.16 26.54 3.58
N LEU A 184 7.46 26.45 2.28
CA LEU A 184 8.07 27.52 1.50
C LEU A 184 6.98 28.36 0.84
N LEU A 185 6.52 29.39 1.54
CA LEU A 185 5.46 30.25 1.05
C LEU A 185 5.71 31.72 1.35
N LEU A 186 5.11 32.55 0.51
CA LEU A 186 5.00 34.00 0.65
C LEU A 186 3.54 34.39 0.71
N VAL A 187 3.20 35.34 1.55
CA VAL A 187 1.89 35.98 1.62
C VAL A 187 2.05 37.45 1.38
N ALA A 188 1.12 38.06 0.65
CA ALA A 188 1.05 39.50 0.43
C ALA A 188 -0.40 39.96 0.36
N ASP A 189 -0.61 41.28 0.38
CA ASP A 189 -1.94 41.87 0.13
C ASP A 189 -2.46 41.47 -1.27
N ILE A 190 -3.76 41.19 -1.36
CA ILE A 190 -4.37 40.73 -2.62
C ILE A 190 -4.22 41.75 -3.75
N ALA A 191 -4.34 43.04 -3.47
CA ALA A 191 -4.20 44.09 -4.47
C ALA A 191 -2.74 44.19 -4.96
N TRP A 192 -1.79 43.99 -4.05
CA TRP A 192 -0.37 43.91 -4.40
C TRP A 192 -0.05 42.75 -5.34
N VAL A 193 -0.61 41.56 -5.09
CA VAL A 193 -0.42 40.40 -5.95
C VAL A 193 -1.18 40.55 -7.26
N GLN A 194 -2.42 41.06 -7.23
CA GLN A 194 -3.25 41.23 -8.42
C GLN A 194 -2.65 42.21 -9.42
N SER A 195 -2.12 43.35 -8.94
CA SER A 195 -1.48 44.34 -9.82
C SER A 195 -0.23 43.85 -10.52
N ARG A 196 0.44 42.82 -10.00
CA ARG A 196 1.73 42.32 -10.53
C ARG A 196 1.62 40.96 -11.21
N PHE A 197 0.80 40.05 -10.70
CA PHE A 197 0.76 38.66 -11.10
C PHE A 197 -0.63 38.16 -11.53
N GLY A 198 -1.69 38.88 -11.15
CA GLY A 198 -3.07 38.49 -11.45
C GLY A 198 -3.66 39.20 -12.66
N PRO A 199 -4.70 38.64 -13.27
CA PRO A 199 -5.53 39.37 -14.22
C PRO A 199 -6.31 40.49 -13.50
N PRO A 200 -6.55 41.63 -14.18
CA PRO A 200 -7.43 42.65 -13.62
C PRO A 200 -8.84 42.07 -13.43
N ASP A 201 -9.51 42.42 -12.34
CA ASP A 201 -10.89 42.04 -12.03
C ASP A 201 -11.19 40.52 -11.89
N ALA A 202 -10.17 39.71 -11.61
CA ALA A 202 -10.36 38.27 -11.36
C ALA A 202 -9.41 37.73 -10.29
N VAL A 203 -9.80 36.60 -9.68
CA VAL A 203 -9.03 35.92 -8.62
C VAL A 203 -8.86 34.44 -8.97
N SER A 204 -7.95 33.77 -8.31
CA SER A 204 -7.70 32.33 -8.53
C SER A 204 -8.85 31.49 -7.97
N GLU A 205 -9.34 31.85 -6.79
CA GLU A 205 -10.48 31.17 -6.13
C GLU A 205 -11.15 32.08 -5.11
N GLY A 206 -12.39 31.74 -4.73
CA GLY A 206 -13.12 32.35 -3.63
C GLY A 206 -13.41 31.30 -2.55
N ARG A 207 -13.07 31.59 -1.31
CA ARG A 207 -13.34 30.74 -0.14
C ARG A 207 -14.45 31.37 0.68
N LEU A 208 -15.43 30.58 1.08
CA LEU A 208 -16.59 31.11 1.79
C LEU A 208 -16.97 30.28 3.01
N ARG A 209 -17.56 30.98 3.99
CA ARG A 209 -18.20 30.39 5.15
C ARG A 209 -19.67 30.81 5.16
N LEU A 210 -20.55 29.83 5.41
CA LEU A 210 -21.98 30.06 5.52
C LEU A 210 -22.39 30.44 6.94
N LEU A 211 -23.55 31.05 7.07
CA LEU A 211 -24.17 31.29 8.36
C LEU A 211 -24.55 29.97 9.03
N PRO A 212 -24.41 29.87 10.38
CA PRO A 212 -24.84 28.71 11.13
C PRO A 212 -26.32 28.39 10.87
N GLY A 213 -26.59 27.12 10.50
CA GLY A 213 -27.95 26.64 10.17
C GLY A 213 -28.29 26.61 8.70
N THR A 214 -27.44 27.09 7.81
CA THR A 214 -27.60 26.97 6.36
C THR A 214 -27.27 25.53 5.93
N GLN A 215 -28.16 24.89 5.17
CA GLN A 215 -27.89 23.57 4.58
C GLN A 215 -26.93 23.70 3.40
N LEU A 216 -25.68 23.27 3.57
CA LEU A 216 -24.62 23.36 2.55
C LEU A 216 -25.02 22.73 1.22
N ALA A 217 -25.63 21.53 1.24
CA ALA A 217 -25.99 20.81 0.00
C ALA A 217 -26.98 21.60 -0.85
N SER A 218 -28.06 22.12 -0.27
CA SER A 218 -29.08 22.89 -0.99
C SER A 218 -28.51 24.23 -1.48
N TRP A 219 -27.63 24.85 -0.72
CA TRP A 219 -26.93 26.08 -1.12
C TRP A 219 -26.01 25.84 -2.32
N LEU A 220 -25.24 24.75 -2.29
CA LEU A 220 -24.36 24.35 -3.41
C LEU A 220 -25.17 24.08 -4.69
N GLU A 221 -26.28 23.36 -4.62
CA GLU A 221 -27.15 23.10 -5.76
C GLU A 221 -27.73 24.39 -6.37
N HIS A 222 -28.17 25.29 -5.49
CA HIS A 222 -28.72 26.58 -5.90
C HIS A 222 -27.72 27.41 -6.71
N TRP A 223 -26.48 27.53 -6.20
CA TRP A 223 -25.45 28.30 -6.86
C TRP A 223 -24.83 27.58 -8.06
N ALA A 224 -24.68 26.23 -8.00
CA ALA A 224 -24.16 25.46 -9.12
C ALA A 224 -24.95 25.66 -10.43
N ALA A 225 -26.28 25.82 -10.33
CA ALA A 225 -27.15 26.07 -11.47
C ALA A 225 -26.95 27.47 -12.11
N ARG A 226 -26.36 28.41 -11.39
CA ARG A 226 -26.13 29.80 -11.81
C ARG A 226 -24.70 30.08 -12.25
N LEU A 227 -23.77 29.15 -11.99
CA LEU A 227 -22.37 29.35 -12.30
C LEU A 227 -22.11 29.31 -13.81
N PRO A 228 -21.19 30.14 -14.34
CA PRO A 228 -20.64 29.99 -15.68
C PRO A 228 -20.04 28.59 -15.89
N ALA A 229 -20.13 28.08 -17.11
CA ALA A 229 -19.70 26.71 -17.45
C ALA A 229 -18.24 26.37 -17.09
N GLY A 230 -17.36 27.38 -17.07
CA GLY A 230 -15.93 27.25 -16.73
C GLY A 230 -15.62 27.23 -15.25
N LEU A 231 -16.62 27.42 -14.37
CA LEU A 231 -16.42 27.48 -12.91
C LEU A 231 -17.05 26.28 -12.21
N THR A 232 -16.54 25.98 -11.03
CA THR A 232 -17.05 24.92 -10.15
C THR A 232 -17.17 25.41 -8.72
N LEU A 233 -18.22 24.99 -8.04
CA LEU A 233 -18.44 25.21 -6.62
C LEU A 233 -18.39 23.87 -5.91
N ARG A 234 -17.62 23.77 -4.83
CA ARG A 234 -17.40 22.51 -4.12
C ARG A 234 -17.41 22.71 -2.62
N ALA A 235 -17.84 21.71 -1.86
CA ALA A 235 -17.69 21.68 -0.42
C ALA A 235 -16.21 21.55 -0.03
N ALA A 236 -15.82 22.21 1.07
CA ALA A 236 -14.44 22.10 1.54
C ALA A 236 -14.13 20.71 2.12
N GLU A 237 -15.14 20.01 2.65
CA GLU A 237 -15.01 18.62 3.12
C GLU A 237 -14.57 17.66 2.02
N ASP A 238 -14.90 17.92 0.76
CA ASP A 238 -14.44 17.13 -0.39
C ASP A 238 -12.91 17.16 -0.55
N ASN A 239 -12.23 18.18 -0.03
CA ASN A 239 -10.77 18.22 -0.02
C ASN A 239 -10.18 17.17 0.93
N HIS A 240 -10.80 16.89 2.09
CA HIS A 240 -10.40 15.81 2.98
C HIS A 240 -10.60 14.43 2.34
N ALA A 241 -11.69 14.24 1.63
CA ALA A 241 -11.94 13.02 0.88
C ALA A 241 -10.91 12.82 -0.25
N ARG A 242 -10.52 13.89 -0.95
CA ARG A 242 -9.47 13.88 -1.99
C ARG A 242 -8.12 13.44 -1.44
N VAL A 243 -7.72 13.98 -0.29
CA VAL A 243 -6.48 13.62 0.40
C VAL A 243 -6.50 12.18 0.86
N SER A 244 -7.60 11.74 1.46
CA SER A 244 -7.82 10.35 1.85
C SER A 244 -7.69 9.40 0.64
N ASN A 245 -8.13 9.83 -0.54
CA ASN A 245 -8.01 9.05 -1.77
C ASN A 245 -6.56 8.90 -2.26
N ILE A 246 -5.71 9.92 -2.11
CA ILE A 246 -4.28 9.84 -2.48
C ILE A 246 -3.56 8.73 -1.70
N SER A 247 -3.85 8.59 -0.41
CA SER A 247 -3.24 7.56 0.43
C SER A 247 -3.97 6.21 0.38
N ARG A 248 -5.14 6.13 -0.27
CA ARG A 248 -6.00 4.94 -0.30
C ARG A 248 -5.30 3.71 -0.88
N ALA A 249 -4.67 3.87 -2.04
CA ALA A 249 -4.00 2.78 -2.72
C ALA A 249 -2.88 2.18 -1.86
N TYR A 250 -2.12 3.03 -1.19
CA TYR A 250 -1.09 2.61 -0.25
C TYR A 250 -1.69 1.87 0.95
N ARG A 251 -2.78 2.41 1.55
CA ARG A 251 -3.51 1.76 2.66
C ARG A 251 -4.06 0.39 2.30
N VAL A 252 -4.64 0.27 1.11
CA VAL A 252 -5.20 -1.01 0.65
C VAL A 252 -4.13 -2.08 0.60
N ASN A 253 -2.95 -1.77 0.03
CA ASN A 253 -1.84 -2.71 -0.06
C ASN A 253 -1.31 -3.11 1.34
N LEU A 254 -1.15 -2.16 2.25
CA LEU A 254 -0.71 -2.42 3.61
C LEU A 254 -1.76 -3.20 4.43
N ASN A 255 -3.05 -2.95 4.22
CA ASN A 255 -4.12 -3.72 4.87
C ASN A 255 -4.15 -5.19 4.42
N VAL A 256 -3.82 -5.47 3.14
CA VAL A 256 -3.63 -6.85 2.67
C VAL A 256 -2.53 -7.54 3.47
N LEU A 257 -1.39 -6.88 3.62
CA LEU A 257 -0.27 -7.43 4.39
C LEU A 257 -0.66 -7.72 5.84
N ALA A 258 -1.35 -6.78 6.49
CA ALA A 258 -1.82 -6.95 7.86
C ALA A 258 -2.78 -8.13 8.01
N LEU A 259 -3.76 -8.25 7.09
CA LEU A 259 -4.69 -9.38 7.07
C LEU A 259 -3.97 -10.72 6.90
N VAL A 260 -3.01 -10.75 6.03
CA VAL A 260 -2.21 -11.92 5.70
C VAL A 260 -1.33 -12.34 6.89
N ALA A 261 -0.67 -11.38 7.56
CA ALA A 261 0.10 -11.66 8.77
C ALA A 261 -0.81 -12.22 9.88
N LEU A 262 -2.02 -11.68 10.02
CA LEU A 262 -3.01 -12.17 10.97
C LEU A 262 -3.48 -13.60 10.63
N LEU A 263 -3.71 -13.91 9.35
CA LEU A 263 -4.03 -15.27 8.89
C LEU A 263 -2.90 -16.24 9.18
N THR A 264 -1.64 -15.84 8.95
CA THR A 264 -0.46 -16.67 9.30
C THR A 264 -0.44 -16.95 10.80
N GLY A 265 -0.71 -15.94 11.64
CA GLY A 265 -0.85 -16.11 13.09
C GLY A 265 -1.95 -17.11 13.46
N ALA A 266 -3.12 -17.00 12.84
CA ALA A 266 -4.25 -17.92 13.06
C ALA A 266 -3.90 -19.37 12.67
N PHE A 267 -3.19 -19.56 11.54
CA PHE A 267 -2.72 -20.87 11.11
C PHE A 267 -1.68 -21.47 12.05
N LEU A 268 -0.81 -20.67 12.65
CA LEU A 268 0.13 -21.17 13.65
C LEU A 268 -0.58 -21.57 14.95
N VAL A 269 -1.59 -20.81 15.38
CA VAL A 269 -2.45 -21.22 16.49
C VAL A 269 -3.18 -22.53 16.16
N PHE A 270 -3.71 -22.66 14.95
CA PHE A 270 -4.33 -23.91 14.47
C PHE A 270 -3.34 -25.08 14.58
N ALA A 271 -2.14 -24.98 14.06
CA ALA A 271 -1.13 -26.04 14.06
C ALA A 271 -0.71 -26.43 15.49
N THR A 272 -0.47 -25.44 16.36
CA THR A 272 -0.07 -25.68 17.75
C THR A 272 -1.20 -26.25 18.59
N GLN A 273 -2.43 -25.76 18.44
CA GLN A 273 -3.61 -26.29 19.14
C GLN A 273 -3.97 -27.69 18.66
N LEU A 274 -3.89 -27.97 17.37
CA LEU A 274 -4.16 -29.31 16.87
C LEU A 274 -3.16 -30.34 17.43
N THR A 275 -1.88 -29.97 17.48
CA THR A 275 -0.83 -30.79 18.09
C THR A 275 -1.07 -30.97 19.59
N ALA A 276 -1.51 -29.90 20.28
CA ALA A 276 -1.82 -29.94 21.71
C ALA A 276 -3.01 -30.88 22.01
N VAL A 277 -4.08 -30.80 21.21
CA VAL A 277 -5.25 -31.67 21.33
C VAL A 277 -4.87 -33.11 21.01
N ALA A 278 -4.08 -33.36 19.96
CA ALA A 278 -3.60 -34.68 19.61
C ALA A 278 -2.81 -35.35 20.74
N GLN A 279 -1.88 -34.63 21.37
CA GLN A 279 -1.06 -35.15 22.46
C GLN A 279 -1.83 -35.39 23.77
N ARG A 280 -2.94 -34.69 24.01
CA ARG A 280 -3.78 -34.79 25.20
C ARG A 280 -5.09 -35.53 24.96
N SER A 281 -5.23 -36.22 23.81
CA SER A 281 -6.46 -36.89 23.43
C SER A 281 -6.90 -37.94 24.45
N THR A 282 -5.96 -38.72 25.00
CA THR A 282 -6.20 -39.69 26.08
C THR A 282 -6.65 -39.00 27.37
N GLN A 283 -6.06 -37.86 27.77
CA GLN A 283 -6.46 -37.06 28.93
C GLN A 283 -7.89 -36.52 28.76
N PHE A 284 -8.23 -35.98 27.57
CA PHE A 284 -9.58 -35.54 27.28
C PHE A 284 -10.59 -36.66 27.24
N ALA A 285 -10.19 -37.86 26.82
CA ALA A 285 -11.00 -39.06 26.85
C ALA A 285 -11.28 -39.50 28.29
N LEU A 286 -10.27 -39.52 29.15
CA LEU A 286 -10.42 -39.80 30.60
C LEU A 286 -11.36 -38.78 31.27
N LEU A 287 -11.17 -37.48 31.01
CA LEU A 287 -12.06 -36.44 31.50
C LEU A 287 -13.51 -36.64 31.02
N GLY A 288 -13.66 -37.12 29.77
CA GLY A 288 -14.98 -37.47 29.22
C GLY A 288 -15.66 -38.63 29.94
N VAL A 289 -14.86 -39.67 30.31
CA VAL A 289 -15.36 -40.79 31.10
C VAL A 289 -15.72 -40.35 32.51
N LEU A 290 -14.98 -39.43 33.11
CA LEU A 290 -15.26 -38.80 34.38
C LEU A 290 -16.43 -37.81 34.38
N GLY A 291 -17.17 -37.70 33.24
CA GLY A 291 -18.40 -36.90 33.10
C GLY A 291 -18.27 -35.54 32.47
N LEU A 292 -17.09 -35.18 31.90
CA LEU A 292 -16.94 -33.94 31.14
C LEU A 292 -17.69 -34.02 29.80
N SER A 293 -18.74 -33.16 29.63
CA SER A 293 -19.57 -33.19 28.42
C SER A 293 -18.81 -32.81 27.16
N PRO A 294 -19.22 -33.27 25.95
CA PRO A 294 -18.56 -32.89 24.69
C PRO A 294 -18.48 -31.39 24.43
N ARG A 295 -19.53 -30.63 24.85
CA ARG A 295 -19.56 -29.16 24.78
C ARG A 295 -18.47 -28.52 25.64
N MET A 296 -18.25 -29.06 26.85
CA MET A 296 -17.22 -28.56 27.74
C MET A 296 -15.79 -28.84 27.25
N ARG A 297 -15.57 -29.99 26.61
CA ARG A 297 -14.29 -30.28 25.95
C ARG A 297 -13.98 -29.31 24.83
N LEU A 298 -15.01 -28.94 24.05
CA LEU A 298 -14.89 -27.91 23.01
C LEU A 298 -14.56 -26.54 23.62
N LEU A 299 -15.34 -26.10 24.60
CA LEU A 299 -15.13 -24.82 25.28
C LEU A 299 -13.74 -24.72 25.93
N GLN A 300 -13.24 -25.83 26.51
CA GLN A 300 -11.91 -25.85 27.11
C GLN A 300 -10.82 -25.49 26.11
N VAL A 301 -10.84 -26.07 24.90
CA VAL A 301 -9.85 -25.80 23.85
C VAL A 301 -9.99 -24.36 23.32
N LEU A 302 -11.22 -23.84 23.22
CA LEU A 302 -11.46 -22.45 22.84
C LEU A 302 -10.95 -21.46 23.90
N PHE A 303 -11.14 -21.76 25.19
CA PHE A 303 -10.59 -20.97 26.29
C PHE A 303 -9.04 -21.00 26.31
N GLU A 304 -8.43 -22.14 25.99
CA GLU A 304 -6.98 -22.22 25.80
C GLU A 304 -6.52 -21.36 24.63
N GLY A 305 -7.24 -21.37 23.51
CA GLY A 305 -7.00 -20.47 22.39
C GLY A 305 -7.08 -19.00 22.79
N LEU A 306 -8.12 -18.62 23.52
CA LEU A 306 -8.29 -17.25 24.00
C LEU A 306 -7.22 -16.84 25.01
N ALA A 307 -6.79 -17.75 25.88
CA ALA A 307 -5.69 -17.53 26.83
C ALA A 307 -4.34 -17.29 26.15
N ILE A 308 -4.16 -17.75 24.91
CA ILE A 308 -3.02 -17.43 24.05
C ILE A 308 -3.28 -16.11 23.30
N GLY A 309 -4.50 -15.92 22.79
CA GLY A 309 -4.88 -14.78 21.97
C GLY A 309 -4.84 -13.45 22.72
N VAL A 310 -5.38 -13.41 23.95
CA VAL A 310 -5.44 -12.18 24.75
C VAL A 310 -4.05 -11.58 25.03
N PRO A 311 -3.10 -12.30 25.64
CA PRO A 311 -1.76 -11.75 25.84
C PRO A 311 -1.01 -11.53 24.52
N GLY A 312 -1.17 -12.43 23.52
CA GLY A 312 -0.60 -12.24 22.19
C GLY A 312 -1.05 -10.93 21.55
N ALA A 313 -2.34 -10.64 21.56
CA ALA A 313 -2.89 -9.39 21.03
C ALA A 313 -2.43 -8.15 21.83
N ALA A 314 -2.39 -8.25 23.17
CA ALA A 314 -1.91 -7.15 24.02
C ALA A 314 -0.43 -6.82 23.77
N PHE A 315 0.44 -7.86 23.71
CA PHE A 315 1.86 -7.68 23.32
C PHE A 315 1.97 -7.15 21.88
N GLY A 316 1.08 -7.60 20.98
CA GLY A 316 1.02 -7.12 19.61
C GLY A 316 0.75 -5.63 19.52
N LEU A 317 -0.21 -5.10 20.29
CA LEU A 317 -0.47 -3.67 20.35
C LEU A 317 0.72 -2.87 20.86
N ALA A 318 1.35 -3.30 21.95
CA ALA A 318 2.52 -2.63 22.52
C ALA A 318 3.71 -2.64 21.53
N PHE A 319 3.97 -3.77 20.91
CA PHE A 319 5.04 -3.92 19.92
C PHE A 319 4.73 -3.17 18.62
N GLY A 320 3.46 -3.14 18.19
CA GLY A 320 3.01 -2.37 17.04
C GLY A 320 3.20 -0.87 17.21
N TYR A 321 2.89 -0.35 18.40
CA TYR A 321 3.19 1.03 18.74
C TYR A 321 4.69 1.33 18.72
N ALA A 322 5.51 0.44 19.31
CA ALA A 322 6.97 0.57 19.27
C ALA A 322 7.54 0.51 17.85
N LEU A 323 7.01 -0.38 17.00
CA LEU A 323 7.36 -0.46 15.59
C LEU A 323 7.00 0.83 14.85
N ALA A 324 5.80 1.38 15.06
CA ALA A 324 5.38 2.63 14.44
C ALA A 324 6.33 3.78 14.80
N LEU A 325 6.68 3.92 16.08
CA LEU A 325 7.67 4.91 16.54
C LEU A 325 9.06 4.67 15.93
N GLY A 326 9.49 3.42 15.84
CA GLY A 326 10.78 3.06 15.23
C GLY A 326 10.83 3.40 13.74
N PHE A 327 9.81 3.06 12.99
CA PHE A 327 9.72 3.33 11.56
C PHE A 327 9.69 4.84 11.25
N THR A 328 8.90 5.61 11.97
CA THR A 328 8.85 7.06 11.76
C THR A 328 10.19 7.75 12.07
N ARG A 329 10.94 7.25 13.06
CA ARG A 329 12.28 7.77 13.37
C ARG A 329 13.34 7.38 12.34
N LEU A 330 13.28 6.15 11.81
CA LEU A 330 14.29 5.61 10.89
C LEU A 330 14.08 6.07 9.44
N LEU A 331 12.83 6.12 8.99
CA LEU A 331 12.49 6.44 7.60
C LEU A 331 12.12 7.91 7.38
N GLY A 332 11.96 8.69 8.46
CA GLY A 332 11.41 10.04 8.41
C GLY A 332 9.91 10.03 8.14
N GLY A 333 9.29 11.21 8.11
CA GLY A 333 7.85 11.35 7.86
C GLY A 333 7.41 10.99 6.43
N ASP A 334 8.35 10.89 5.48
CA ASP A 334 8.06 10.54 4.09
C ASP A 334 8.05 9.02 3.88
N LEU A 335 6.86 8.44 3.97
CA LEU A 335 6.60 7.00 3.79
C LEU A 335 6.50 6.55 2.34
N GLY A 336 7.01 7.31 1.43
CA GLY A 336 7.07 6.95 0.02
C GLY A 336 6.13 7.80 -0.84
N GLY A 337 6.73 8.60 -1.69
CA GLY A 337 6.03 9.38 -2.70
C GLY A 337 6.39 10.87 -2.74
N GLY A 338 7.15 11.39 -1.77
CA GLY A 338 7.45 12.83 -1.71
C GLY A 338 6.21 13.71 -1.44
N PHE A 339 5.09 13.09 -1.06
CA PHE A 339 3.83 13.77 -0.77
C PHE A 339 3.75 14.26 0.68
N PHE A 340 4.59 13.71 1.57
CA PHE A 340 4.57 14.04 2.99
C PHE A 340 5.76 14.94 3.31
N SER A 341 5.51 15.99 4.06
CA SER A 341 6.56 16.88 4.54
C SER A 341 7.58 16.15 5.42
N ALA A 342 8.82 16.64 5.45
CA ALA A 342 9.92 16.05 6.22
C ALA A 342 9.73 16.08 7.75
N SER A 343 8.61 16.61 8.24
CA SER A 343 8.26 16.60 9.67
C SER A 343 7.97 15.17 10.14
N THR A 344 8.46 14.82 11.32
CA THR A 344 8.12 13.54 11.96
C THR A 344 6.68 13.61 12.47
N PRO A 345 5.73 12.86 11.88
CA PRO A 345 4.33 12.92 12.29
C PRO A 345 4.18 12.43 13.74
N LEU A 346 3.33 13.10 14.49
CA LEU A 346 3.06 12.75 15.88
C LEU A 346 2.14 11.50 15.92
N ILE A 347 2.66 10.38 16.41
CA ILE A 347 1.87 9.15 16.53
C ILE A 347 1.05 9.20 17.81
N VAL A 348 -0.26 9.35 17.68
CA VAL A 348 -1.18 9.35 18.82
C VAL A 348 -1.95 8.01 18.82
N PRO A 349 -1.81 7.17 19.86
CA PRO A 349 -2.57 5.93 19.93
C PRO A 349 -4.05 6.22 20.19
N GLN A 350 -4.92 5.71 19.31
CA GLN A 350 -6.36 5.84 19.43
C GLN A 350 -6.95 4.57 20.04
N LEU A 351 -7.86 4.72 21.01
CA LEU A 351 -8.42 3.60 21.76
C LEU A 351 -9.31 2.69 20.90
N LEU A 352 -10.14 3.27 20.02
CA LEU A 352 -11.10 2.48 19.23
C LEU A 352 -10.42 1.56 18.21
N PRO A 353 -9.46 2.02 17.37
CA PRO A 353 -8.67 1.14 16.52
C PRO A 353 -7.86 0.10 17.30
N ALA A 354 -7.26 0.48 18.44
CA ALA A 354 -6.52 -0.46 19.29
C ALA A 354 -7.41 -1.62 19.76
N LEU A 355 -8.62 -1.33 20.22
CA LEU A 355 -9.61 -2.35 20.58
C LEU A 355 -10.03 -3.21 19.38
N GLY A 356 -10.14 -2.61 18.19
CA GLY A 356 -10.43 -3.33 16.95
C GLY A 356 -9.33 -4.35 16.61
N PHE A 357 -8.06 -3.96 16.63
CA PHE A 357 -6.94 -4.87 16.37
C PHE A 357 -6.75 -5.91 17.48
N PHE A 358 -7.03 -5.55 18.73
CA PHE A 358 -7.07 -6.50 19.83
C PHE A 358 -8.14 -7.59 19.61
N ALA A 359 -9.36 -7.18 19.27
CA ALA A 359 -10.46 -8.10 18.97
C ALA A 359 -10.15 -9.00 17.76
N LEU A 360 -9.53 -8.46 16.71
CA LEU A 360 -9.07 -9.22 15.54
C LEU A 360 -8.03 -10.27 15.92
N GLY A 361 -7.07 -9.95 16.78
CA GLY A 361 -6.08 -10.90 17.28
C GLY A 361 -6.71 -12.03 18.10
N CYS A 362 -7.68 -11.71 18.97
CA CYS A 362 -8.46 -12.69 19.72
C CYS A 362 -9.31 -13.56 18.79
N ALA A 363 -9.96 -12.97 17.79
CA ALA A 363 -10.76 -13.69 16.80
C ALA A 363 -9.90 -14.65 15.95
N ALA A 364 -8.72 -14.22 15.51
CA ALA A 364 -7.77 -15.06 14.79
C ALA A 364 -7.34 -16.28 15.63
N SER A 365 -7.06 -16.06 16.93
CA SER A 365 -6.71 -17.14 17.85
C SER A 365 -7.87 -18.12 18.05
N LEU A 366 -9.09 -17.61 18.22
CA LEU A 366 -10.28 -18.45 18.33
C LEU A 366 -10.54 -19.24 17.04
N ALA A 367 -10.42 -18.61 15.86
CA ALA A 367 -10.57 -19.28 14.58
C ALA A 367 -9.54 -20.41 14.40
N GLY A 368 -8.29 -20.18 14.78
CA GLY A 368 -7.26 -21.21 14.78
C GLY A 368 -7.56 -22.37 15.73
N ALA A 369 -8.18 -22.11 16.90
CA ALA A 369 -8.54 -23.12 17.87
C ALA A 369 -9.85 -23.87 17.55
N LEU A 370 -10.69 -23.34 16.63
CA LEU A 370 -12.05 -23.84 16.39
C LEU A 370 -12.08 -25.29 15.88
N TYR A 371 -11.29 -25.60 14.85
CA TYR A 371 -11.24 -26.95 14.28
C TYR A 371 -10.67 -27.99 15.25
N PRO A 372 -9.54 -27.75 15.96
CA PRO A 372 -9.07 -28.62 17.01
C PRO A 372 -10.10 -28.84 18.12
N ALA A 373 -10.81 -27.81 18.52
CA ALA A 373 -11.87 -27.87 19.54
C ALA A 373 -13.06 -28.74 19.07
N TRP A 374 -13.49 -28.54 17.82
CA TRP A 374 -14.54 -29.35 17.20
C TRP A 374 -14.14 -30.81 17.09
N LEU A 375 -12.90 -31.09 16.69
CA LEU A 375 -12.38 -32.45 16.56
C LEU A 375 -12.35 -33.15 17.92
N ASN A 376 -11.92 -32.47 18.98
CA ASN A 376 -11.94 -32.98 20.35
C ASN A 376 -13.38 -33.27 20.86
N ARG A 377 -14.38 -32.49 20.41
CA ARG A 377 -15.80 -32.74 20.74
C ARG A 377 -16.31 -34.02 20.10
N VAL A 378 -16.00 -34.26 18.81
CA VAL A 378 -16.59 -35.36 17.99
C VAL A 378 -15.86 -36.69 18.18
N GLN A 379 -14.63 -36.69 18.70
CA GLN A 379 -13.83 -37.91 18.86
C GLN A 379 -14.46 -38.91 19.84
N PRO A 380 -14.65 -40.20 19.43
CA PRO A 380 -15.17 -41.25 20.29
C PRO A 380 -14.21 -41.55 21.45
N LEU A 381 -14.74 -41.56 22.70
CA LEU A 381 -13.94 -41.75 23.92
C LEU A 381 -13.20 -43.08 23.92
N ALA A 382 -13.87 -44.17 23.52
CA ALA A 382 -13.28 -45.51 23.47
C ALA A 382 -12.08 -45.64 22.54
N GLN A 383 -12.15 -44.95 21.36
CA GLN A 383 -11.03 -44.93 20.43
C GLN A 383 -9.87 -44.11 20.97
N ALA A 384 -10.16 -42.92 21.55
CA ALA A 384 -9.12 -42.04 22.10
C ALA A 384 -8.35 -42.72 23.27
N LEU A 385 -9.00 -43.60 24.03
CA LEU A 385 -8.37 -44.39 25.10
C LEU A 385 -7.50 -45.54 24.56
N LYS A 386 -7.97 -46.24 23.49
CA LYS A 386 -7.27 -47.43 22.95
C LYS A 386 -6.08 -47.09 22.06
N THR A 387 -6.24 -46.15 21.13
CA THR A 387 -5.26 -45.94 20.05
C THR A 387 -4.66 -44.54 20.03
N GLY A 388 -5.14 -43.65 20.92
CA GLY A 388 -4.78 -42.23 20.84
C GLY A 388 -5.34 -41.56 19.57
N PHE A 389 -4.78 -40.40 19.25
CA PHE A 389 -5.21 -39.56 18.12
C PHE A 389 -4.69 -40.04 16.76
N ALA A 390 -3.61 -40.81 16.72
CA ALA A 390 -2.83 -41.07 15.51
C ALA A 390 -3.33 -42.21 14.65
N GLN A 391 -4.05 -43.20 15.20
CA GLN A 391 -4.47 -44.39 14.47
C GLN A 391 -6.00 -44.37 14.22
N ARG A 392 -6.41 -43.90 13.05
CA ARG A 392 -7.74 -44.23 12.54
C ARG A 392 -7.75 -45.70 12.12
N PRO A 393 -8.74 -46.52 12.53
CA PRO A 393 -8.89 -47.85 11.97
C PRO A 393 -9.00 -47.74 10.45
N PRO A 394 -8.45 -48.70 9.70
CA PRO A 394 -8.62 -48.75 8.25
C PRO A 394 -10.12 -48.72 7.94
N ALA A 395 -10.61 -47.63 7.36
CA ALA A 395 -11.99 -47.51 6.92
C ALA A 395 -12.22 -48.53 5.82
N GLU A 396 -13.36 -49.26 5.87
CA GLU A 396 -13.79 -50.15 4.82
C GLU A 396 -13.70 -49.44 3.45
N ALA A 397 -13.21 -50.14 2.40
CA ALA A 397 -12.86 -49.56 1.10
C ALA A 397 -14.01 -48.76 0.45
N GLY A 398 -15.24 -49.02 0.77
CA GLY A 398 -16.41 -48.29 0.29
C GLY A 398 -16.58 -46.90 0.91
N THR A 399 -16.32 -46.77 2.23
CA THR A 399 -16.36 -45.48 2.95
C THR A 399 -15.20 -44.56 2.59
N GLN A 400 -14.07 -45.12 2.19
CA GLN A 400 -12.91 -44.35 1.78
C GLN A 400 -13.13 -43.66 0.41
N ARG A 401 -13.75 -44.34 -0.56
CA ARG A 401 -14.13 -43.75 -1.86
C ARG A 401 -15.17 -42.64 -1.73
N SER A 402 -16.17 -42.79 -0.86
CA SER A 402 -17.16 -41.76 -0.61
C SER A 402 -16.57 -40.53 0.05
N ARG A 403 -15.65 -40.67 1.01
CA ARG A 403 -14.93 -39.57 1.65
C ARG A 403 -14.01 -38.83 0.69
N HIS A 404 -13.30 -39.54 -0.21
CA HIS A 404 -12.49 -38.88 -1.24
C HIS A 404 -13.34 -38.05 -2.19
N ARG A 405 -14.52 -38.54 -2.61
CA ARG A 405 -15.46 -37.78 -3.45
C ARG A 405 -16.01 -36.54 -2.73
N LEU A 406 -16.35 -36.62 -1.42
CA LEU A 406 -16.79 -35.50 -0.60
C LEU A 406 -15.69 -34.47 -0.40
N ASN A 407 -14.46 -34.90 -0.14
CA ASN A 407 -13.31 -33.99 -0.02
C ASN A 407 -13.00 -33.31 -1.36
N LEU A 408 -13.05 -34.03 -2.46
CA LEU A 408 -12.85 -33.45 -3.78
C LEU A 408 -13.96 -32.45 -4.13
N ALA A 409 -15.21 -32.77 -3.82
CA ALA A 409 -16.33 -31.85 -4.03
C ALA A 409 -16.23 -30.59 -3.17
N SER A 410 -15.77 -30.69 -1.91
CA SER A 410 -15.54 -29.52 -1.07
C SER A 410 -14.39 -28.67 -1.57
N ILE A 411 -13.30 -29.27 -2.04
CA ILE A 411 -12.16 -28.56 -2.63
C ILE A 411 -12.60 -27.82 -3.91
N THR A 412 -13.35 -28.50 -4.79
CA THR A 412 -13.85 -27.86 -6.03
C THR A 412 -14.84 -26.74 -5.70
N LEU A 413 -15.71 -26.89 -4.72
CA LEU A 413 -16.64 -25.84 -4.28
C LEU A 413 -15.90 -24.61 -3.76
N VAL A 414 -14.87 -24.79 -2.92
CA VAL A 414 -14.04 -23.70 -2.40
C VAL A 414 -13.26 -23.02 -3.53
N ALA A 415 -12.73 -23.80 -4.49
CA ALA A 415 -12.06 -23.25 -5.65
C ALA A 415 -13.01 -22.41 -6.52
N CYS A 416 -14.21 -22.93 -6.79
CA CYS A 416 -15.24 -22.19 -7.51
C CYS A 416 -15.64 -20.91 -6.76
N ALA A 417 -15.82 -20.98 -5.45
CA ALA A 417 -16.13 -19.80 -4.62
C ALA A 417 -15.00 -18.75 -4.69
N ALA A 418 -13.73 -19.17 -4.64
CA ALA A 418 -12.60 -18.26 -4.79
C ALA A 418 -12.62 -17.57 -6.17
N ILE A 419 -12.88 -18.33 -7.25
CA ILE A 419 -12.98 -17.77 -8.62
C ILE A 419 -14.16 -16.80 -8.73
N VAL A 420 -15.33 -17.12 -8.15
CA VAL A 420 -16.48 -16.21 -8.16
C VAL A 420 -16.15 -14.92 -7.43
N LEU A 421 -15.49 -14.98 -6.28
CA LEU A 421 -15.09 -13.80 -5.51
C LEU A 421 -14.14 -12.89 -6.31
N THR A 422 -13.28 -13.44 -7.18
CA THR A 422 -12.40 -12.62 -8.03
C THR A 422 -13.17 -11.82 -9.10
N ARG A 423 -14.43 -12.19 -9.41
CA ARG A 423 -15.28 -11.49 -10.39
C ARG A 423 -16.15 -10.41 -9.79
N LEU A 424 -16.24 -10.35 -8.45
CA LEU A 424 -17.05 -9.34 -7.78
C LEU A 424 -16.34 -7.98 -7.78
N PRO A 425 -17.09 -6.88 -7.97
CA PRO A 425 -16.54 -5.54 -7.87
C PRO A 425 -16.12 -5.20 -6.44
N ALA A 426 -15.33 -4.15 -6.30
CA ALA A 426 -14.98 -3.60 -4.98
C ALA A 426 -16.25 -3.15 -4.22
N LEU A 427 -16.37 -3.54 -2.96
CA LEU A 427 -17.44 -3.12 -2.05
C LEU A 427 -16.91 -1.96 -1.20
N PHE A 428 -17.66 -0.85 -1.17
CA PHE A 428 -17.22 0.37 -0.46
C PHE A 428 -15.82 0.85 -0.92
N GLU A 429 -15.53 0.67 -2.21
CA GLU A 429 -14.23 0.96 -2.82
C GLU A 429 -13.04 0.19 -2.21
N LEU A 430 -13.31 -0.86 -1.42
CA LEU A 430 -12.31 -1.80 -0.92
C LEU A 430 -12.45 -3.14 -1.65
N PRO A 431 -11.35 -3.79 -2.05
CA PRO A 431 -11.36 -5.07 -2.74
C PRO A 431 -11.59 -6.26 -1.76
N LEU A 432 -12.67 -6.17 -0.94
CA LEU A 432 -12.98 -7.16 0.10
C LEU A 432 -13.19 -8.56 -0.46
N ALA A 433 -13.81 -8.66 -1.65
CA ALA A 433 -14.01 -9.93 -2.33
C ALA A 433 -12.67 -10.55 -2.77
N GLY A 434 -11.73 -9.74 -3.25
CA GLY A 434 -10.36 -10.16 -3.56
C GLY A 434 -9.63 -10.73 -2.34
N TYR A 435 -9.77 -10.08 -1.18
CA TYR A 435 -9.20 -10.58 0.08
C TYR A 435 -9.83 -11.91 0.52
N GLY A 436 -11.14 -12.04 0.36
CA GLY A 436 -11.84 -13.30 0.59
C GLY A 436 -11.34 -14.42 -0.33
N ALA A 437 -11.10 -14.13 -1.61
CA ALA A 437 -10.53 -15.07 -2.57
C ALA A 437 -9.11 -15.52 -2.16
N ILE A 438 -8.26 -14.61 -1.70
CA ILE A 438 -6.92 -14.94 -1.18
C ILE A 438 -7.00 -15.88 0.02
N ALA A 439 -7.88 -15.58 0.99
CA ALA A 439 -8.08 -16.44 2.15
C ALA A 439 -8.56 -17.85 1.76
N LEU A 440 -9.48 -17.95 0.79
CA LEU A 440 -9.96 -19.23 0.27
C LEU A 440 -8.88 -20.01 -0.48
N VAL A 441 -8.02 -19.36 -1.28
CA VAL A 441 -6.90 -20.02 -1.97
C VAL A 441 -5.89 -20.58 -0.97
N LEU A 442 -5.57 -19.85 0.09
CA LEU A 442 -4.69 -20.34 1.16
C LEU A 442 -5.33 -21.51 1.92
N ALA A 443 -6.63 -21.41 2.27
CA ALA A 443 -7.37 -22.51 2.90
C ALA A 443 -7.43 -23.74 1.99
N LEU A 444 -7.60 -23.54 0.68
CA LEU A 444 -7.57 -24.60 -0.34
C LEU A 444 -6.23 -25.32 -0.40
N GLY A 445 -5.12 -24.57 -0.36
CA GLY A 445 -3.77 -25.14 -0.33
C GLY A 445 -3.56 -26.04 0.89
N VAL A 446 -3.99 -25.59 2.05
CA VAL A 446 -3.93 -26.38 3.30
C VAL A 446 -4.85 -27.61 3.23
N ALA A 447 -6.09 -27.47 2.71
CA ALA A 447 -7.03 -28.57 2.56
C ALA A 447 -6.59 -29.60 1.50
N ALA A 448 -5.88 -29.18 0.47
CA ALA A 448 -5.36 -30.05 -0.55
C ALA A 448 -4.11 -30.84 -0.11
N ALA A 449 -3.39 -30.39 0.92
CA ALA A 449 -2.14 -30.99 1.37
C ALA A 449 -2.25 -32.52 1.63
N PRO A 450 -3.29 -33.06 2.29
CA PRO A 450 -3.40 -34.51 2.50
C PRO A 450 -3.56 -35.29 1.19
N LEU A 451 -4.31 -34.75 0.23
CA LEU A 451 -4.49 -35.39 -1.08
C LEU A 451 -3.19 -35.44 -1.88
N VAL A 452 -2.48 -34.32 -1.94
CA VAL A 452 -1.19 -34.23 -2.62
C VAL A 452 -0.18 -35.16 -1.96
N THR A 453 -0.14 -35.19 -0.63
CA THR A 453 0.73 -36.08 0.15
C THR A 453 0.46 -37.55 -0.17
N GLN A 454 -0.82 -37.96 -0.20
CA GLN A 454 -1.19 -39.34 -0.52
C GLN A 454 -0.84 -39.72 -1.96
N LEU A 455 -1.10 -38.84 -2.94
CA LEU A 455 -0.81 -39.08 -4.34
C LEU A 455 0.70 -39.23 -4.61
N VAL A 456 1.47 -38.25 -4.10
CA VAL A 456 2.93 -38.21 -4.32
C VAL A 456 3.61 -39.37 -3.60
N PHE A 457 3.36 -39.53 -2.31
CA PHE A 457 4.07 -40.55 -1.52
C PHE A 457 3.50 -41.95 -1.69
N GLY A 458 2.22 -42.10 -2.04
CA GLY A 458 1.68 -43.38 -2.46
C GLY A 458 2.38 -43.93 -3.70
N SER A 459 2.86 -43.05 -4.60
CA SER A 459 3.66 -43.43 -5.76
C SER A 459 5.11 -43.68 -5.37
N ILE A 460 5.72 -42.85 -4.54
CA ILE A 460 7.10 -43.01 -4.06
C ILE A 460 7.26 -44.29 -3.20
N ALA A 461 6.24 -44.66 -2.42
CA ALA A 461 6.25 -45.87 -1.59
C ALA A 461 6.39 -47.16 -2.38
N ARG A 462 6.12 -47.16 -3.71
CA ARG A 462 6.29 -48.31 -4.63
C ARG A 462 7.73 -48.47 -5.11
N LEU A 463 8.58 -47.46 -4.91
CA LEU A 463 9.99 -47.51 -5.30
C LEU A 463 10.81 -48.29 -4.27
N ALA A 464 11.88 -48.96 -4.72
CA ALA A 464 12.84 -49.66 -3.85
C ALA A 464 13.74 -48.64 -3.15
N LEU A 465 13.36 -48.20 -1.95
CA LEU A 465 14.09 -47.23 -1.13
C LEU A 465 14.92 -47.95 -0.05
N PRO A 466 16.06 -47.37 0.39
CA PRO A 466 16.79 -47.79 1.58
C PRO A 466 15.90 -47.74 2.82
N ALA A 467 16.16 -48.63 3.81
CA ALA A 467 15.29 -48.78 4.99
C ALA A 467 14.93 -47.50 5.72
N PRO A 468 15.85 -46.52 5.99
CA PRO A 468 15.50 -45.27 6.64
C PRO A 468 14.53 -44.43 5.82
N GLN A 469 14.71 -44.35 4.51
CA GLN A 469 13.86 -43.57 3.59
C GLN A 469 12.47 -44.21 3.44
N ARG A 470 12.42 -45.57 3.37
CA ARG A 470 11.17 -46.31 3.30
C ARG A 470 10.31 -46.09 4.55
N ILE A 471 10.94 -46.09 5.74
CA ILE A 471 10.24 -45.79 6.99
C ILE A 471 9.67 -44.37 6.97
N ALA A 472 10.43 -43.38 6.53
CA ALA A 472 9.97 -41.98 6.44
C ALA A 472 8.74 -41.83 5.52
N VAL A 473 8.79 -42.46 4.31
CA VAL A 473 7.67 -42.40 3.37
C VAL A 473 6.43 -43.11 3.92
N GLN A 474 6.59 -44.30 4.53
CA GLN A 474 5.48 -45.03 5.11
C GLN A 474 4.82 -44.26 6.26
N ASN A 475 5.62 -43.57 7.08
CA ASN A 475 5.10 -42.75 8.17
C ASN A 475 4.22 -41.60 7.66
N ILE A 476 4.66 -40.91 6.60
CA ILE A 476 3.87 -39.81 5.97
C ILE A 476 2.56 -40.37 5.41
N VAL A 477 2.59 -41.53 4.75
CA VAL A 477 1.39 -42.15 4.15
C VAL A 477 0.41 -42.63 5.22
N GLN A 478 0.92 -43.19 6.34
CA GLN A 478 0.06 -43.69 7.43
C GLN A 478 -0.53 -42.59 8.32
N ALA A 479 0.18 -41.44 8.47
CA ALA A 479 -0.28 -40.31 9.28
C ALA A 479 -0.39 -38.99 8.47
N PRO A 480 -1.20 -38.93 7.41
CA PRO A 480 -1.26 -37.78 6.49
C PRO A 480 -1.73 -36.50 7.20
N LEU A 481 -2.52 -36.60 8.25
CA LEU A 481 -2.99 -35.45 9.02
C LEU A 481 -1.84 -34.76 9.76
N MET A 482 -0.90 -35.54 10.32
CA MET A 482 0.28 -34.96 11.00
C MET A 482 1.22 -34.26 10.02
N ALA A 483 1.43 -34.86 8.82
CA ALA A 483 2.20 -34.24 7.76
C ALA A 483 1.54 -32.94 7.27
N GLN A 484 0.21 -32.93 7.16
CA GLN A 484 -0.57 -31.73 6.84
C GLN A 484 -0.34 -30.62 7.86
N VAL A 485 -0.47 -30.93 9.15
CA VAL A 485 -0.28 -29.93 10.23
C VAL A 485 1.11 -29.34 10.20
N ALA A 486 2.13 -30.18 9.98
CA ALA A 486 3.51 -29.73 9.84
C ALA A 486 3.72 -28.83 8.61
N ALA A 487 3.06 -29.13 7.50
CA ALA A 487 3.16 -28.35 6.26
C ALA A 487 2.34 -27.07 6.27
N CYS A 488 1.24 -26.98 7.06
CA CYS A 488 0.31 -25.84 7.01
C CYS A 488 0.98 -24.48 7.16
N GLY A 489 1.78 -24.30 8.22
CA GLY A 489 2.48 -23.04 8.46
C GLY A 489 3.42 -22.67 7.32
N LEU A 490 4.09 -23.67 6.75
CA LEU A 490 5.01 -23.48 5.64
C LEU A 490 4.26 -23.13 4.34
N ILE A 491 3.16 -23.83 4.04
CA ILE A 491 2.32 -23.55 2.86
C ILE A 491 1.89 -22.08 2.86
N VAL A 492 1.32 -21.63 3.98
CA VAL A 492 0.79 -20.27 4.06
C VAL A 492 1.91 -19.23 4.02
N SER A 493 2.96 -19.39 4.82
CA SER A 493 4.09 -18.44 4.85
C SER A 493 4.80 -18.36 3.50
N PHE A 494 5.09 -19.51 2.87
CA PHE A 494 5.77 -19.52 1.58
C PHE A 494 4.89 -19.01 0.44
N ALA A 495 3.58 -19.31 0.45
CA ALA A 495 2.64 -18.75 -0.50
C ALA A 495 2.60 -17.22 -0.44
N LEU A 496 2.66 -16.66 0.77
CA LEU A 496 2.72 -15.23 0.97
C LEU A 496 4.01 -14.61 0.46
N THR A 497 5.14 -15.22 0.83
CA THR A 497 6.45 -14.80 0.32
C THR A 497 6.45 -14.77 -1.21
N VAL A 498 6.03 -15.85 -1.85
CA VAL A 498 5.96 -15.94 -3.32
C VAL A 498 5.02 -14.87 -3.89
N SER A 499 3.84 -14.68 -3.30
CA SER A 499 2.86 -13.72 -3.82
C SER A 499 3.34 -12.27 -3.70
N MET A 500 3.97 -11.92 -2.58
CA MET A 500 4.49 -10.57 -2.35
C MET A 500 5.71 -10.25 -3.21
N VAL A 501 6.68 -11.17 -3.26
CA VAL A 501 7.86 -11.01 -4.14
C VAL A 501 7.41 -10.89 -5.58
N THR A 502 6.44 -11.69 -6.01
CA THR A 502 5.88 -11.62 -7.37
C THR A 502 5.18 -10.28 -7.62
N MET A 503 4.35 -9.81 -6.69
CA MET A 503 3.65 -8.53 -6.83
C MET A 503 4.63 -7.36 -6.88
N VAL A 504 5.58 -7.28 -5.95
CA VAL A 504 6.56 -6.18 -5.88
C VAL A 504 7.46 -6.19 -7.11
N SER A 505 7.93 -7.37 -7.54
CA SER A 505 8.75 -7.53 -8.73
C SER A 505 7.99 -7.14 -10.00
N SER A 506 6.72 -7.56 -10.14
CA SER A 506 5.85 -7.18 -11.26
C SER A 506 5.68 -5.67 -11.34
N PHE A 507 5.44 -5.02 -10.20
CA PHE A 507 5.28 -3.57 -10.18
C PHE A 507 6.61 -2.85 -10.49
N ARG A 508 7.72 -3.31 -9.93
CA ARG A 508 9.04 -2.72 -10.17
C ARG A 508 9.42 -2.78 -11.65
N ILE A 509 9.21 -3.93 -12.28
CA ILE A 509 9.50 -4.11 -13.71
C ILE A 509 8.56 -3.26 -14.57
N ALA A 510 7.27 -3.23 -14.23
CA ALA A 510 6.29 -2.42 -14.93
C ALA A 510 6.62 -0.91 -14.83
N LEU A 511 7.02 -0.45 -13.65
CA LEU A 511 7.46 0.94 -13.43
C LEU A 511 8.73 1.27 -14.22
N ASP A 512 9.70 0.36 -14.23
CA ASP A 512 10.96 0.53 -14.94
C ASP A 512 10.74 0.64 -16.46
N GLN A 513 9.96 -0.27 -17.03
CA GLN A 513 9.58 -0.24 -18.46
C GLN A 513 8.75 1.01 -18.80
N TRP A 514 7.87 1.44 -17.91
CA TRP A 514 7.09 2.67 -18.11
C TRP A 514 7.99 3.90 -18.12
N LEU A 515 8.97 3.99 -17.21
CA LEU A 515 9.95 5.09 -17.19
C LEU A 515 10.77 5.15 -18.47
N ASP A 516 11.12 4.02 -19.09
CA ASP A 516 11.82 3.99 -20.38
C ASP A 516 11.03 4.66 -21.50
N VAL A 517 9.71 4.51 -21.52
CA VAL A 517 8.84 5.11 -22.55
C VAL A 517 8.52 6.57 -22.26
N VAL A 518 8.29 6.90 -20.98
CA VAL A 518 7.84 8.26 -20.58
C VAL A 518 9.01 9.23 -20.46
N LEU A 519 10.24 8.72 -20.20
CA LEU A 519 11.47 9.52 -20.07
C LEU A 519 12.48 9.20 -21.20
N PRO A 520 12.14 9.44 -22.48
CA PRO A 520 13.01 9.05 -23.60
C PRO A 520 14.18 10.02 -23.81
N ALA A 521 14.12 11.26 -23.28
CA ALA A 521 15.18 12.24 -23.41
C ALA A 521 16.26 12.02 -22.34
N PRO A 522 17.54 12.22 -22.66
CA PRO A 522 18.62 12.16 -21.67
C PRO A 522 18.54 13.27 -20.62
N LEU A 523 18.07 14.46 -21.01
CA LEU A 523 18.05 15.65 -20.15
C LEU A 523 16.65 16.26 -20.11
N TYR A 524 16.27 16.72 -18.93
CA TYR A 524 15.01 17.41 -18.67
C TYR A 524 15.25 18.73 -17.96
N VAL A 525 14.47 19.75 -18.32
CA VAL A 525 14.40 21.02 -17.59
C VAL A 525 12.97 21.22 -17.10
N ARG A 526 12.83 21.62 -15.86
CA ARG A 526 11.56 21.69 -15.19
C ARG A 526 11.44 22.97 -14.35
N SER A 527 10.28 23.61 -14.39
CA SER A 527 10.00 24.84 -13.65
C SER A 527 8.79 24.73 -12.70
N LYS A 528 8.53 23.56 -12.13
CA LYS A 528 7.50 23.30 -11.09
C LYS A 528 6.23 24.18 -11.19
N GLY A 529 5.60 24.23 -12.37
CA GLY A 529 4.32 24.91 -12.60
C GLY A 529 4.40 26.43 -12.84
N VAL A 530 5.58 26.96 -13.07
CA VAL A 530 5.78 28.32 -13.59
C VAL A 530 6.22 28.21 -15.04
N PRO A 531 5.79 29.11 -15.95
CA PRO A 531 6.31 29.14 -17.31
C PRO A 531 7.85 29.26 -17.32
N LEU A 532 8.48 28.54 -18.23
CA LEU A 532 9.92 28.67 -18.44
C LEU A 532 10.29 30.04 -18.98
N PRO A 533 11.43 30.62 -18.61
CA PRO A 533 11.87 31.93 -19.11
C PRO A 533 11.98 31.92 -20.63
N GLN A 534 11.47 32.95 -21.28
CA GLN A 534 11.57 33.06 -22.74
C GLN A 534 13.01 33.23 -23.19
N GLU A 535 13.86 33.90 -22.40
CA GLU A 535 15.31 33.99 -22.64
C GLU A 535 15.94 32.60 -22.74
N LEU A 536 15.58 31.66 -21.88
CA LEU A 536 16.04 30.27 -21.95
C LEU A 536 15.52 29.57 -23.22
N LEU A 537 14.24 29.76 -23.54
CA LEU A 537 13.65 29.19 -24.75
C LEU A 537 14.26 29.75 -26.02
N ALA A 538 14.55 31.04 -26.02
CA ALA A 538 15.27 31.73 -27.15
C ALA A 538 16.73 31.23 -27.28
N ALA A 539 17.47 31.10 -26.17
CA ALA A 539 18.81 30.56 -26.16
C ALA A 539 18.86 29.10 -26.66
N LEU A 540 17.90 28.29 -26.31
CA LEU A 540 17.77 26.92 -26.80
C LEU A 540 17.39 26.85 -28.30
N GLY A 541 16.74 27.87 -28.86
CA GLY A 541 16.43 27.98 -30.29
C GLY A 541 17.58 28.44 -31.18
N GLN A 542 18.72 28.85 -30.59
CA GLN A 542 19.88 29.29 -31.34
C GLN A 542 20.62 28.10 -32.00
N PRO A 543 21.22 28.29 -33.19
CA PRO A 543 21.95 27.23 -33.88
C PRO A 543 23.15 26.68 -33.08
N GLU A 544 23.69 27.51 -32.16
CA GLU A 544 24.83 27.17 -31.30
C GLU A 544 24.42 26.28 -30.12
N ALA A 545 23.16 26.17 -29.82
CA ALA A 545 22.68 25.27 -28.77
C ALA A 545 23.03 23.81 -29.09
N PRO A 546 23.64 23.06 -28.18
CA PRO A 546 24.21 21.72 -28.46
C PRO A 546 23.12 20.62 -28.45
N PHE A 547 21.89 20.94 -28.87
CA PHE A 547 20.73 20.02 -28.87
C PHE A 547 20.28 19.71 -30.30
N ALA A 548 20.01 18.43 -30.58
CA ALA A 548 19.46 17.95 -31.83
C ALA A 548 17.94 18.07 -31.87
N LYS A 549 17.29 17.88 -30.70
CA LYS A 549 15.84 17.91 -30.57
C LYS A 549 15.44 18.49 -29.22
N ILE A 550 14.38 19.30 -29.23
CA ILE A 550 13.78 19.91 -28.04
C ILE A 550 12.28 19.68 -28.13
N GLU A 551 11.70 19.10 -27.11
CA GLU A 551 10.25 18.96 -26.96
C GLU A 551 9.76 19.75 -25.75
N ARG A 552 8.68 20.48 -25.95
CA ARG A 552 8.07 21.32 -24.92
C ARG A 552 6.82 20.65 -24.40
N SER A 553 6.58 20.74 -23.08
CA SER A 553 5.36 20.30 -22.47
C SER A 553 4.88 21.28 -21.42
N ALA A 554 3.57 21.33 -21.23
CA ALA A 554 2.92 22.08 -20.17
C ALA A 554 2.00 21.15 -19.36
N VAL A 555 1.95 21.37 -18.05
CA VAL A 555 1.12 20.60 -17.12
C VAL A 555 0.11 21.52 -16.47
N GLY A 556 -1.16 21.15 -16.58
CA GLY A 556 -2.30 21.81 -15.95
C GLY A 556 -3.16 20.81 -15.16
N ALA A 557 -4.30 21.27 -14.68
CA ALA A 557 -5.28 20.44 -13.99
C ALA A 557 -6.69 20.79 -14.46
N LEU A 558 -7.55 19.77 -14.57
CA LEU A 558 -8.96 19.88 -14.95
C LEU A 558 -9.85 19.32 -13.84
N THR A 559 -10.91 20.02 -13.52
CA THR A 559 -11.99 19.51 -12.65
C THR A 559 -13.14 19.06 -13.53
N LEU A 560 -13.30 17.75 -13.72
CA LEU A 560 -14.39 17.16 -14.51
C LEU A 560 -15.63 16.91 -13.65
N ASP A 561 -15.42 16.48 -12.42
CA ASP A 561 -16.46 16.20 -11.43
C ASP A 561 -16.07 16.90 -10.11
N PRO A 562 -16.93 17.76 -9.54
CA PRO A 562 -16.64 18.45 -8.27
C PRO A 562 -16.36 17.50 -7.10
N GLN A 563 -16.98 16.30 -7.11
CA GLN A 563 -16.82 15.30 -6.05
C GLN A 563 -15.59 14.42 -6.21
N ARG A 564 -14.86 14.53 -7.35
CA ARG A 564 -13.66 13.73 -7.63
C ARG A 564 -12.41 14.61 -7.65
N PRO A 565 -11.23 14.02 -7.41
CA PRO A 565 -9.96 14.73 -7.56
C PRO A 565 -9.77 15.26 -8.98
N THR A 566 -8.96 16.32 -9.12
CA THR A 566 -8.62 16.91 -10.41
C THR A 566 -7.85 15.94 -11.30
N VAL A 567 -8.16 15.93 -12.58
CA VAL A 567 -7.45 15.20 -13.64
C VAL A 567 -6.31 16.06 -14.17
N ALA A 568 -5.13 15.47 -14.39
CA ALA A 568 -4.01 16.21 -14.97
C ALA A 568 -4.24 16.49 -16.46
N LEU A 569 -4.01 17.72 -16.88
CA LEU A 569 -3.93 18.10 -18.30
C LEU A 569 -2.48 18.17 -18.73
N LEU A 570 -2.11 17.38 -19.72
CA LEU A 570 -0.77 17.35 -20.29
C LEU A 570 -0.84 17.88 -21.72
N VAL A 571 -0.33 19.08 -21.97
CA VAL A 571 -0.19 19.63 -23.30
C VAL A 571 1.21 19.30 -23.82
N ARG A 572 1.32 18.51 -24.86
CA ARG A 572 2.60 18.00 -25.39
C ARG A 572 2.74 18.24 -26.89
N GLU A 573 3.98 18.42 -27.35
CA GLU A 573 4.32 18.34 -28.78
C GLU A 573 4.33 16.87 -29.19
N LEU A 574 3.17 16.38 -29.68
CA LEU A 574 2.93 15.00 -30.11
C LEU A 574 2.65 14.95 -31.60
N ASP A 575 3.23 13.97 -32.28
CA ASP A 575 2.80 13.62 -33.64
C ASP A 575 1.43 12.92 -33.55
N ARG A 576 0.42 13.52 -34.21
CA ARG A 576 -0.93 12.95 -34.27
C ARG A 576 -0.98 11.65 -35.05
N ALA A 577 -0.05 11.44 -36.00
CA ALA A 577 0.00 10.23 -36.79
C ALA A 577 0.59 9.04 -36.01
N ASP A 578 1.53 9.31 -35.10
CA ASP A 578 2.17 8.27 -34.26
C ASP A 578 2.27 8.71 -32.79
N PRO A 579 1.14 8.76 -32.07
CA PRO A 579 1.15 9.06 -30.63
C PRO A 579 1.79 7.93 -29.80
N ALA A 580 1.91 6.71 -30.37
CA ALA A 580 2.47 5.55 -29.66
C ALA A 580 3.98 5.69 -29.40
N ALA A 581 4.68 6.50 -30.17
CA ALA A 581 6.09 6.82 -29.94
C ALA A 581 6.34 7.50 -28.57
N ARG A 582 5.31 8.08 -27.94
CA ARG A 582 5.42 8.88 -26.71
C ARG A 582 4.50 8.44 -25.58
N LEU A 583 3.48 7.66 -25.88
CA LEU A 583 2.50 7.20 -24.90
C LEU A 583 2.43 5.67 -24.91
N PRO A 584 2.63 5.01 -23.76
CA PRO A 584 2.54 3.55 -23.62
C PRO A 584 1.06 3.12 -23.64
N PHE A 585 0.48 2.92 -24.83
CA PHE A 585 -0.91 2.51 -24.97
C PHE A 585 -1.18 1.11 -24.45
N THR A 586 -2.38 0.91 -23.88
CA THR A 586 -2.84 -0.37 -23.34
C THR A 586 -3.81 -1.11 -24.22
N GLY A 587 -4.18 -0.52 -25.37
CA GLY A 587 -5.15 -1.08 -26.32
C GLY A 587 -5.06 -0.43 -27.68
N THR A 588 -6.14 -0.54 -28.45
CA THR A 588 -6.23 0.02 -29.81
C THR A 588 -6.29 1.55 -29.78
N VAL A 589 -5.53 2.18 -30.66
CA VAL A 589 -5.61 3.60 -30.93
C VAL A 589 -6.65 3.83 -32.03
N VAL A 590 -7.59 4.74 -31.78
CA VAL A 590 -8.66 5.11 -32.70
C VAL A 590 -8.36 6.50 -33.26
N ALA A 591 -8.34 6.65 -34.57
CA ALA A 591 -8.17 7.94 -35.19
C ALA A 591 -9.45 8.80 -34.99
N ALA A 592 -9.26 10.06 -34.64
CA ALA A 592 -10.40 10.96 -34.54
C ALA A 592 -11.01 11.22 -35.96
N PRO A 593 -12.34 11.36 -36.06
CA PRO A 593 -12.99 11.79 -37.31
C PRO A 593 -12.46 13.13 -37.79
N PRO A 594 -12.46 13.39 -39.12
CA PRO A 594 -12.03 14.68 -39.65
C PRO A 594 -12.78 15.84 -38.99
N GLY A 595 -12.06 16.87 -38.59
CA GLY A 595 -12.61 18.05 -37.92
C GLY A 595 -12.89 17.92 -36.43
N ARG A 596 -12.62 16.76 -35.82
CA ARG A 596 -12.69 16.57 -34.37
C ARG A 596 -11.31 16.42 -33.76
N MET A 597 -11.15 16.93 -32.55
CA MET A 597 -9.91 16.90 -31.77
C MET A 597 -9.76 15.57 -31.08
N ALA A 598 -8.57 14.94 -31.16
CA ALA A 598 -8.23 13.74 -30.42
C ALA A 598 -7.55 14.09 -29.10
N VAL A 599 -7.92 13.36 -28.07
CA VAL A 599 -7.22 13.35 -26.78
C VAL A 599 -6.93 11.91 -26.35
N TRP A 600 -5.88 11.73 -25.57
CA TRP A 600 -5.52 10.43 -25.04
C TRP A 600 -5.64 10.45 -23.52
N ILE A 601 -6.38 9.48 -22.97
CA ILE A 601 -6.69 9.39 -21.54
C ILE A 601 -5.82 8.31 -20.88
N SER A 602 -5.53 8.48 -19.61
CA SER A 602 -4.83 7.45 -18.83
C SER A 602 -5.74 6.30 -18.38
N GLU A 603 -5.18 5.12 -18.05
CA GLU A 603 -5.94 3.99 -17.49
C GLU A 603 -6.78 4.38 -16.26
N PRO A 604 -6.25 5.13 -15.26
CA PRO A 604 -7.07 5.57 -14.13
C PRO A 604 -8.28 6.40 -14.54
N MET A 605 -8.15 7.25 -15.55
CA MET A 605 -9.27 8.03 -16.07
C MET A 605 -10.32 7.14 -16.75
N GLN A 606 -9.88 6.14 -17.50
CA GLN A 606 -10.77 5.15 -18.13
C GLN A 606 -11.64 4.45 -17.07
N GLU A 607 -11.03 3.94 -16.01
CA GLU A 607 -11.73 3.20 -14.95
C GLU A 607 -12.64 4.10 -14.11
N LEU A 608 -12.15 5.27 -13.67
CA LEU A 608 -12.88 6.18 -12.80
C LEU A 608 -14.10 6.80 -13.49
N TYR A 609 -13.98 7.16 -14.77
CA TYR A 609 -15.04 7.83 -15.54
C TYR A 609 -15.76 6.89 -16.50
N ARG A 610 -15.38 5.58 -16.53
CA ARG A 610 -15.97 4.54 -17.41
C ARG A 610 -15.96 4.93 -18.89
N LEU A 611 -14.83 5.43 -19.36
CA LEU A 611 -14.61 5.92 -20.71
C LEU A 611 -13.98 4.82 -21.59
N ALA A 612 -14.21 4.91 -22.91
CA ALA A 612 -13.62 4.00 -23.88
C ALA A 612 -13.09 4.75 -25.12
N PRO A 613 -12.06 4.21 -25.81
CA PRO A 613 -11.60 4.76 -27.08
C PRO A 613 -12.74 4.92 -28.10
N GLY A 614 -12.74 6.02 -28.85
CA GLY A 614 -13.78 6.37 -29.80
C GLY A 614 -14.99 7.12 -29.20
N GLN A 615 -15.14 7.17 -27.89
CA GLN A 615 -16.19 7.97 -27.25
C GLN A 615 -15.88 9.47 -27.31
N THR A 616 -16.94 10.28 -27.31
CA THR A 616 -16.82 11.73 -27.14
C THR A 616 -16.83 12.13 -25.69
N LEU A 617 -15.99 13.07 -25.32
CA LEU A 617 -15.85 13.61 -23.97
C LEU A 617 -15.90 15.14 -24.03
N ARG A 618 -16.57 15.79 -23.09
CA ARG A 618 -16.54 17.23 -22.90
C ARG A 618 -15.50 17.61 -21.88
N LEU A 619 -14.53 18.42 -22.30
CA LEU A 619 -13.46 18.89 -21.43
C LEU A 619 -13.60 20.39 -21.18
N PRO A 620 -13.47 20.86 -19.93
CA PRO A 620 -13.42 22.28 -19.61
C PRO A 620 -12.03 22.82 -19.95
N LEU A 621 -11.83 23.31 -21.15
CA LEU A 621 -10.58 23.87 -21.64
C LEU A 621 -10.74 25.38 -21.88
N LEU A 622 -9.83 26.18 -21.34
CA LEU A 622 -9.80 27.65 -21.53
C LEU A 622 -11.14 28.33 -21.19
N GLY A 623 -11.78 27.89 -20.09
CA GLY A 623 -13.04 28.44 -19.60
C GLY A 623 -14.30 28.06 -20.40
N ARG A 624 -14.19 27.18 -21.39
CA ARG A 624 -15.31 26.69 -22.23
C ARG A 624 -15.33 25.17 -22.26
N GLU A 625 -16.50 24.58 -22.51
CA GLU A 625 -16.62 23.15 -22.75
C GLU A 625 -16.30 22.81 -24.19
N VAL A 626 -15.30 21.97 -24.42
CA VAL A 626 -14.83 21.52 -25.73
C VAL A 626 -15.15 20.04 -25.89
N GLU A 627 -15.81 19.68 -26.99
CA GLU A 627 -16.09 18.29 -27.32
C GLU A 627 -14.89 17.67 -28.03
N VAL A 628 -14.33 16.60 -27.43
CA VAL A 628 -13.14 15.89 -27.92
C VAL A 628 -13.44 14.41 -28.10
N VAL A 629 -12.63 13.70 -28.91
CA VAL A 629 -12.75 12.25 -29.12
C VAL A 629 -11.58 11.55 -28.40
N ILE A 630 -11.86 10.49 -27.69
CA ILE A 630 -10.84 9.68 -27.03
C ILE A 630 -10.14 8.83 -28.08
N GLY A 631 -8.91 9.19 -28.43
CA GLY A 631 -8.07 8.47 -29.40
C GLY A 631 -7.42 7.22 -28.88
N GLY A 632 -7.33 7.05 -27.57
CA GLY A 632 -6.72 5.86 -26.95
C GLY A 632 -6.51 6.00 -25.47
N VAL A 633 -6.15 4.87 -24.83
CA VAL A 633 -5.87 4.77 -23.39
C VAL A 633 -4.41 4.43 -23.20
N TRP A 634 -3.68 5.20 -22.41
CA TRP A 634 -2.26 5.00 -22.13
C TRP A 634 -2.02 4.72 -20.64
N ARG A 635 -0.96 4.00 -20.36
CA ARG A 635 -0.57 3.61 -19.00
C ARG A 635 0.12 4.75 -18.27
N ASP A 636 -0.38 5.12 -17.09
CA ASP A 636 0.21 6.17 -16.26
C ASP A 636 0.29 5.73 -14.80
N TYR A 637 1.49 5.47 -14.32
CA TYR A 637 1.73 5.09 -12.91
C TYR A 637 1.96 6.30 -12.00
N ALA A 638 2.07 7.52 -12.55
CA ALA A 638 2.33 8.71 -11.76
C ALA A 638 1.05 9.43 -11.30
N ARG A 639 -0.07 9.30 -12.05
CA ARG A 639 -1.29 10.08 -11.84
C ARG A 639 -2.49 9.20 -11.56
N GLN A 640 -2.73 8.92 -10.28
CA GLN A 640 -3.75 7.98 -9.80
C GLN A 640 -5.20 8.40 -10.12
N PHE A 641 -5.44 9.71 -10.31
CA PHE A 641 -6.79 10.24 -10.57
C PHE A 641 -7.07 10.50 -12.06
N GLY A 642 -6.10 10.17 -12.89
CA GLY A 642 -6.20 10.28 -14.31
C GLY A 642 -5.45 11.46 -14.90
N ALA A 643 -5.20 11.32 -16.19
CA ALA A 643 -4.57 12.36 -17.02
C ALA A 643 -5.20 12.37 -18.40
N VAL A 644 -5.27 13.56 -19.00
CA VAL A 644 -5.62 13.79 -20.39
C VAL A 644 -4.41 14.39 -21.08
N VAL A 645 -4.01 13.81 -22.20
CA VAL A 645 -2.98 14.34 -23.07
C VAL A 645 -3.64 14.97 -24.29
N ILE A 646 -3.24 16.20 -24.60
CA ILE A 646 -3.68 16.93 -25.79
C ILE A 646 -2.45 17.41 -26.59
N SER A 647 -2.53 17.42 -27.90
CA SER A 647 -1.49 17.98 -28.75
C SER A 647 -1.38 19.50 -28.52
N SER A 648 -0.16 20.02 -28.48
CA SER A 648 0.09 21.46 -28.38
C SER A 648 -0.49 22.25 -29.56
N GLU A 649 -0.60 21.62 -30.72
CA GLU A 649 -1.22 22.23 -31.91
C GLU A 649 -2.73 22.41 -31.71
N ASP A 650 -3.41 21.35 -31.18
CA ASP A 650 -4.85 21.41 -30.89
C ASP A 650 -5.14 22.43 -29.78
N TYR A 651 -4.31 22.48 -28.77
CA TYR A 651 -4.47 23.42 -27.66
C TYR A 651 -4.29 24.87 -28.10
N ARG A 652 -3.30 25.15 -28.98
CA ARG A 652 -3.13 26.49 -29.62
C ARG A 652 -4.31 26.84 -30.55
N ALA A 653 -4.83 25.87 -31.30
CA ALA A 653 -5.99 26.09 -32.16
C ALA A 653 -7.26 26.51 -31.38
N LEU A 654 -7.36 26.10 -30.12
CA LEU A 654 -8.41 26.55 -29.20
C LEU A 654 -8.19 27.99 -28.68
N GLY A 655 -7.08 28.64 -29.03
CA GLY A 655 -6.69 29.96 -28.51
C GLY A 655 -5.88 29.91 -27.21
N GLY A 656 -5.41 28.72 -26.79
CA GLY A 656 -4.60 28.56 -25.60
C GLY A 656 -3.17 29.07 -25.82
N GLY A 657 -2.68 29.90 -24.92
CA GLY A 657 -1.24 30.21 -24.82
C GLY A 657 -0.51 28.96 -24.35
N PHE A 658 0.37 28.41 -25.18
CA PHE A 658 1.22 27.28 -24.79
C PHE A 658 2.50 27.79 -24.08
N GLU A 659 2.39 27.96 -22.79
CA GLU A 659 3.53 28.31 -21.93
C GLU A 659 4.18 27.02 -21.40
N ALA A 660 5.35 26.66 -21.95
CA ALA A 660 6.06 25.45 -21.55
C ALA A 660 6.51 25.53 -20.08
N THR A 661 6.23 24.49 -19.33
CA THR A 661 6.69 24.31 -17.93
C THR A 661 7.78 23.27 -17.82
N GLU A 662 7.94 22.42 -18.83
CA GLU A 662 8.94 21.35 -18.90
C GLU A 662 9.50 21.24 -20.30
N LEU A 663 10.79 20.86 -20.39
CA LEU A 663 11.49 20.55 -21.65
C LEU A 663 12.11 19.17 -21.57
N ALA A 664 12.05 18.44 -22.68
CA ALA A 664 12.83 17.24 -22.93
C ALA A 664 13.86 17.54 -24.01
N LEU A 665 15.15 17.27 -23.75
CA LEU A 665 16.28 17.72 -24.53
C LEU A 665 17.12 16.53 -24.96
N TRP A 666 17.41 16.45 -26.26
CA TRP A 666 18.33 15.46 -26.84
C TRP A 666 19.60 16.19 -27.31
N PRO A 667 20.77 15.93 -26.69
CA PRO A 667 22.05 16.43 -27.17
C PRO A 667 22.32 15.98 -28.61
N ARG A 668 23.16 16.77 -29.33
CA ARG A 668 23.71 16.30 -30.61
C ARG A 668 24.68 15.16 -30.33
N SER A 669 24.78 14.22 -31.28
CA SER A 669 25.76 13.14 -31.22
C SER A 669 27.14 13.74 -31.02
N ASP A 670 27.91 13.19 -30.06
CA ASP A 670 29.26 13.62 -29.65
C ASP A 670 29.35 14.91 -28.79
N GLN A 671 28.24 15.55 -28.42
CA GLN A 671 28.25 16.78 -27.61
C GLN A 671 27.61 16.64 -26.23
N ASP A 672 27.43 15.44 -25.73
CA ASP A 672 26.72 15.20 -24.44
C ASP A 672 27.31 15.98 -23.26
N ALA A 673 28.65 16.00 -23.14
CA ALA A 673 29.32 16.72 -22.07
C ALA A 673 29.20 18.26 -22.23
N ALA A 674 29.29 18.74 -23.46
CA ALA A 674 29.11 20.16 -23.76
C ALA A 674 27.67 20.61 -23.53
N ALA A 675 26.69 19.78 -23.91
CA ALA A 675 25.27 20.04 -23.68
C ALA A 675 24.94 20.14 -22.20
N ARG A 676 25.49 19.23 -21.38
CA ARG A 676 25.30 19.26 -19.91
C ARG A 676 25.93 20.51 -19.30
N ALA A 677 27.15 20.84 -19.67
CA ALA A 677 27.82 22.03 -19.15
C ALA A 677 27.10 23.32 -19.56
N TRP A 678 26.70 23.43 -20.83
CA TRP A 678 25.90 24.54 -21.32
C TRP A 678 24.58 24.67 -20.58
N LEU A 679 23.86 23.56 -20.43
CA LEU A 679 22.56 23.55 -19.75
C LEU A 679 22.71 23.90 -18.26
N ALA A 680 23.72 23.39 -17.57
CA ALA A 680 24.00 23.72 -16.17
C ALA A 680 24.23 25.23 -15.97
N GLN A 681 24.92 25.88 -16.90
CA GLN A 681 25.10 27.33 -16.87
C GLN A 681 23.78 28.08 -17.05
N GLN A 682 22.94 27.64 -18.02
CA GLN A 682 21.62 28.25 -18.24
C GLN A 682 20.67 28.02 -17.06
N VAL A 683 20.67 26.83 -16.51
CA VAL A 683 19.87 26.47 -15.32
C VAL A 683 20.20 27.36 -14.14
N THR A 684 21.48 27.55 -13.85
CA THR A 684 21.95 28.46 -12.79
C THR A 684 21.55 29.90 -13.05
N ARG A 685 21.71 30.39 -14.31
CA ARG A 685 21.36 31.73 -14.72
C ARG A 685 19.85 32.03 -14.59
N HIS A 686 19.03 31.06 -14.95
CA HIS A 686 17.58 31.23 -15.02
C HIS A 686 16.82 30.62 -13.83
N GLY A 687 17.50 29.99 -12.86
CA GLY A 687 16.90 29.41 -11.65
C GLY A 687 15.85 28.33 -11.93
N VAL A 688 16.06 27.50 -12.96
CA VAL A 688 15.21 26.32 -13.27
C VAL A 688 15.91 25.05 -12.81
N GLU A 689 15.20 23.93 -12.78
CA GLU A 689 15.77 22.65 -12.37
C GLU A 689 16.15 21.83 -13.61
N MET A 690 17.35 21.26 -13.59
CA MET A 690 17.77 20.26 -14.56
C MET A 690 17.77 18.88 -13.91
N ALA A 691 17.32 17.88 -14.62
CA ALA A 691 17.41 16.50 -14.21
C ALA A 691 17.81 15.61 -15.39
N GLU A 692 18.69 14.65 -15.15
CA GLU A 692 19.00 13.59 -16.09
C GLU A 692 17.97 12.46 -15.97
N SER A 693 17.62 11.80 -17.07
CA SER A 693 16.68 10.67 -17.05
C SER A 693 17.12 9.57 -16.08
N GLY A 694 18.44 9.28 -16.04
CA GLY A 694 19.00 8.32 -15.10
C GLY A 694 18.81 8.72 -13.63
N ALA A 695 18.97 10.01 -13.30
CA ALA A 695 18.77 10.53 -11.96
C ALA A 695 17.27 10.47 -11.56
N ILE A 696 16.37 10.84 -12.47
CA ILE A 696 14.91 10.73 -12.23
C ILE A 696 14.52 9.27 -12.00
N ARG A 697 15.03 8.37 -12.83
CA ARG A 697 14.79 6.92 -12.71
C ARG A 697 15.33 6.38 -11.39
N ALA A 698 16.58 6.70 -11.04
CA ALA A 698 17.19 6.28 -9.78
C ALA A 698 16.41 6.78 -8.55
N LEU A 699 15.98 8.04 -8.57
CA LEU A 699 15.15 8.61 -7.51
C LEU A 699 13.79 7.94 -7.42
N SER A 700 13.13 7.72 -8.56
CA SER A 700 11.82 7.02 -8.60
C SER A 700 11.93 5.60 -8.07
N MET A 701 12.99 4.86 -8.46
CA MET A 701 13.25 3.51 -7.95
C MET A 701 13.63 3.50 -6.47
N ALA A 702 14.39 4.49 -5.98
CA ALA A 702 14.72 4.61 -4.56
C ALA A 702 13.47 4.88 -3.70
N ILE A 703 12.56 5.73 -4.18
CA ILE A 703 11.26 5.99 -3.53
C ILE A 703 10.42 4.71 -3.50
N PHE A 704 10.37 3.99 -4.62
CA PHE A 704 9.71 2.69 -4.71
C PHE A 704 10.28 1.69 -3.71
N ASP A 705 11.60 1.47 -3.73
CA ASP A 705 12.27 0.51 -2.84
C ASP A 705 12.07 0.88 -1.36
N LYS A 706 12.10 2.18 -1.01
CA LYS A 706 11.81 2.67 0.34
C LYS A 706 10.37 2.35 0.76
N SER A 707 9.40 2.54 -0.13
CA SER A 707 7.98 2.25 0.13
C SER A 707 7.74 0.76 0.39
N PHE A 708 8.49 -0.13 -0.29
CA PHE A 708 8.37 -1.58 -0.13
C PHE A 708 9.31 -2.19 0.91
N ALA A 709 10.22 -1.41 1.52
CA ALA A 709 11.14 -1.90 2.57
C ALA A 709 10.38 -2.52 3.75
N VAL A 710 9.27 -1.90 4.15
CA VAL A 710 8.36 -2.45 5.19
C VAL A 710 7.83 -3.81 4.78
N THR A 711 7.39 -3.95 3.53
CA THR A 711 6.87 -5.21 2.97
C THR A 711 7.89 -6.34 3.08
N TYR A 712 9.14 -6.09 2.70
CA TYR A 712 10.21 -7.08 2.80
C TYR A 712 10.53 -7.49 4.25
N ALA A 713 10.53 -6.54 5.19
CA ALA A 713 10.72 -6.85 6.60
C ALA A 713 9.63 -7.78 7.16
N LEU A 714 8.39 -7.57 6.70
CA LEU A 714 7.23 -8.37 7.10
C LEU A 714 7.24 -9.76 6.51
N GLU A 715 7.63 -9.86 5.26
CA GLU A 715 7.83 -11.12 4.55
C GLU A 715 8.87 -11.97 5.26
N ALA A 716 10.01 -11.39 5.63
CA ALA A 716 11.02 -12.07 6.42
C ALA A 716 10.47 -12.57 7.77
N ALA A 717 9.67 -11.76 8.46
CA ALA A 717 9.03 -12.15 9.71
C ALA A 717 8.01 -13.29 9.51
N ALA A 718 7.16 -13.23 8.49
CA ALA A 718 6.20 -14.29 8.16
C ALA A 718 6.90 -15.61 7.82
N MET A 719 7.99 -15.54 7.06
CA MET A 719 8.82 -16.71 6.71
C MET A 719 9.46 -17.34 7.96
N LEU A 720 10.02 -16.53 8.86
CA LEU A 720 10.56 -17.01 10.13
C LEU A 720 9.48 -17.69 10.98
N ILE A 721 8.28 -17.12 11.07
CA ILE A 721 7.15 -17.72 11.80
C ILE A 721 6.79 -19.08 11.20
N GLY A 722 6.72 -19.19 9.87
CA GLY A 722 6.44 -20.45 9.19
C GLY A 722 7.49 -21.52 9.45
N LEU A 723 8.77 -21.16 9.40
CA LEU A 723 9.90 -22.04 9.72
C LEU A 723 9.87 -22.50 11.19
N PHE A 724 9.58 -21.59 12.11
CA PHE A 724 9.41 -21.97 13.52
C PHE A 724 8.20 -22.89 13.72
N GLY A 725 7.10 -22.63 13.06
CA GLY A 725 5.92 -23.50 13.06
C GLY A 725 6.24 -24.91 12.58
N LEU A 726 6.96 -25.04 11.48
CA LEU A 726 7.46 -26.31 10.96
C LEU A 726 8.37 -27.01 11.98
N ALA A 727 9.35 -26.31 12.53
CA ALA A 727 10.30 -26.86 13.50
C ALA A 727 9.61 -27.40 14.76
N VAL A 728 8.67 -26.64 15.33
CA VAL A 728 7.89 -27.04 16.50
C VAL A 728 7.01 -28.25 16.22
N THR A 729 6.36 -28.28 15.06
CA THR A 729 5.48 -29.39 14.67
C THR A 729 6.25 -30.66 14.40
N LEU A 730 7.40 -30.57 13.71
CA LEU A 730 8.29 -31.70 13.48
C LEU A 730 8.87 -32.23 14.81
N ALA A 731 9.32 -31.35 15.72
CA ALA A 731 9.77 -31.76 17.03
C ALA A 731 8.64 -32.48 17.79
N ALA A 732 7.44 -31.95 17.78
CA ALA A 732 6.28 -32.58 18.41
C ALA A 732 5.92 -33.95 17.81
N SER A 733 5.98 -34.11 16.48
CA SER A 733 5.73 -35.36 15.79
C SER A 733 6.75 -36.44 16.16
N VAL A 734 8.03 -36.06 16.25
CA VAL A 734 9.11 -36.96 16.69
C VAL A 734 8.90 -37.43 18.14
N TRP A 735 8.51 -36.51 19.03
CA TRP A 735 8.23 -36.86 20.44
C TRP A 735 7.02 -37.80 20.59
N LEU A 736 5.95 -37.59 19.79
CA LEU A 736 4.78 -38.48 19.77
C LEU A 736 5.12 -39.92 19.37
N ARG A 737 6.15 -40.09 18.56
CA ARG A 737 6.63 -41.39 18.06
C ARG A 737 7.91 -41.89 18.76
N ALA A 738 8.26 -41.30 19.92
CA ALA A 738 9.46 -41.69 20.64
C ALA A 738 9.51 -43.18 20.97
N ARG A 739 8.34 -43.83 21.23
CA ARG A 739 8.22 -45.28 21.42
C ARG A 739 8.59 -46.06 20.17
N GLU A 740 8.06 -45.69 19.01
CA GLU A 740 8.36 -46.35 17.72
C GLU A 740 9.86 -46.24 17.41
N LEU A 741 10.45 -45.05 17.64
CA LEU A 741 11.88 -44.83 17.45
C LEU A 741 12.73 -45.65 18.46
N ALA A 742 12.27 -45.77 19.70
CA ALA A 742 12.92 -46.63 20.72
C ALA A 742 12.87 -48.12 20.34
N THR A 743 11.72 -48.58 19.81
CA THR A 743 11.57 -49.96 19.31
C THR A 743 12.48 -50.22 18.10
N LEU A 744 12.56 -49.31 17.13
CA LEU A 744 13.48 -49.43 16.00
C LEU A 744 14.94 -49.46 16.46
N SER A 745 15.30 -48.67 17.49
CA SER A 745 16.64 -48.72 18.10
C SER A 745 16.93 -50.04 18.76
N ALA A 746 15.94 -50.64 19.43
CA ALA A 746 16.06 -51.97 20.01
C ALA A 746 16.18 -53.07 18.93
N LEU A 747 15.62 -52.88 17.72
CA LEU A 747 15.75 -53.77 16.59
C LEU A 747 17.06 -53.59 15.79
N GLY A 748 17.97 -52.69 16.25
CA GLY A 748 19.31 -52.56 15.68
C GLY A 748 19.52 -51.38 14.76
N PHE A 749 18.56 -50.45 14.69
CA PHE A 749 18.75 -49.15 13.98
C PHE A 749 19.68 -48.27 14.79
N ASP A 750 20.80 -47.84 14.23
CA ASP A 750 21.68 -46.90 14.86
C ASP A 750 21.09 -45.45 14.89
N ARG A 751 21.69 -44.61 15.71
CA ARG A 751 21.26 -43.21 15.86
C ARG A 751 21.37 -42.42 14.55
N ALA A 752 22.34 -42.76 13.70
CA ALA A 752 22.54 -42.09 12.43
C ALA A 752 21.44 -42.47 11.44
N MET A 753 21.02 -43.74 11.40
CA MET A 753 19.90 -44.21 10.57
C MET A 753 18.58 -43.57 10.99
N LEU A 754 18.29 -43.49 12.29
CA LEU A 754 17.08 -42.84 12.81
C LEU A 754 17.08 -41.34 12.52
N THR A 755 18.21 -40.66 12.71
CA THR A 755 18.37 -39.24 12.39
C THR A 755 18.16 -39.00 10.88
N ARG A 756 18.71 -39.83 9.98
CA ARG A 756 18.51 -39.75 8.54
C ARG A 756 17.05 -39.97 8.16
N ALA A 757 16.35 -40.93 8.78
CA ALA A 757 14.93 -41.16 8.53
C ALA A 757 14.07 -39.93 8.87
N VAL A 758 14.27 -39.32 10.05
CA VAL A 758 13.53 -38.11 10.47
C VAL A 758 13.90 -36.89 9.62
N MET A 759 15.18 -36.73 9.27
CA MET A 759 15.58 -35.63 8.35
C MET A 759 14.95 -35.79 6.98
N PHE A 760 14.90 -37.01 6.43
CA PHE A 760 14.29 -37.27 5.15
C PHE A 760 12.78 -37.04 5.18
N GLU A 761 12.10 -37.46 6.25
CA GLU A 761 10.69 -37.19 6.48
C GLU A 761 10.40 -35.68 6.51
N GLY A 762 11.17 -34.91 7.29
CA GLY A 762 11.03 -33.46 7.36
C GLY A 762 11.34 -32.75 6.02
N ALA A 763 12.34 -33.22 5.28
CA ALA A 763 12.65 -32.70 3.95
C ALA A 763 11.50 -32.95 2.96
N LEU A 764 10.87 -34.11 3.00
CA LEU A 764 9.73 -34.44 2.15
C LEU A 764 8.49 -33.60 2.50
N ILE A 765 8.20 -33.41 3.78
CA ILE A 765 7.09 -32.54 4.24
C ILE A 765 7.34 -31.09 3.82
N ALA A 766 8.58 -30.61 3.99
CA ALA A 766 8.96 -29.27 3.56
C ALA A 766 8.86 -29.10 2.04
N ALA A 767 9.32 -30.08 1.25
CA ALA A 767 9.23 -30.05 -0.22
C ALA A 767 7.79 -29.97 -0.73
N ILE A 768 6.86 -30.76 -0.15
CA ILE A 768 5.44 -30.68 -0.46
C ILE A 768 4.85 -29.34 -0.02
N GLY A 769 5.18 -28.90 1.20
CA GLY A 769 4.72 -27.59 1.70
C GLY A 769 5.15 -26.45 0.78
N LEU A 770 6.40 -26.48 0.29
CA LEU A 770 6.94 -25.51 -0.68
C LEU A 770 6.26 -25.61 -2.05
N ALA A 771 6.01 -26.82 -2.57
CA ALA A 771 5.36 -27.01 -3.87
C ALA A 771 3.91 -26.48 -3.85
N ILE A 772 3.14 -26.82 -2.82
CA ILE A 772 1.78 -26.30 -2.63
C ILE A 772 1.81 -24.81 -2.37
N GLY A 773 2.73 -24.33 -1.51
CA GLY A 773 2.93 -22.93 -1.21
C GLY A 773 3.28 -22.10 -2.45
N LEU A 774 4.13 -22.64 -3.34
CA LEU A 774 4.45 -22.02 -4.62
C LEU A 774 3.21 -21.88 -5.52
N ALA A 775 2.43 -22.94 -5.69
CA ALA A 775 1.21 -22.91 -6.49
C ALA A 775 0.19 -21.91 -5.94
N CYS A 776 -0.04 -21.93 -4.61
CA CYS A 776 -0.92 -20.97 -3.95
C CYS A 776 -0.36 -19.54 -4.04
N GLY A 777 0.95 -19.38 -3.88
CA GLY A 777 1.61 -18.08 -3.96
C GLY A 777 1.50 -17.42 -5.32
N ILE A 778 1.66 -18.18 -6.40
CA ILE A 778 1.44 -17.70 -7.76
C ILE A 778 -0.04 -17.33 -7.96
N ALA A 779 -0.97 -18.17 -7.49
CA ALA A 779 -2.41 -17.88 -7.58
C ALA A 779 -2.79 -16.61 -6.79
N VAL A 780 -2.29 -16.45 -5.57
CA VAL A 780 -2.48 -15.23 -4.76
C VAL A 780 -1.83 -14.02 -5.42
N GLY A 781 -0.60 -14.17 -5.95
CA GLY A 781 0.08 -13.13 -6.71
C GLY A 781 -0.73 -12.68 -7.93
N ALA A 782 -1.34 -13.62 -8.66
CA ALA A 782 -2.23 -13.32 -9.77
C ALA A 782 -3.50 -12.56 -9.32
N ILE A 783 -4.11 -12.95 -8.19
CA ILE A 783 -5.26 -12.23 -7.63
C ILE A 783 -4.86 -10.81 -7.20
N LEU A 784 -3.69 -10.64 -6.56
CA LEU A 784 -3.18 -9.33 -6.17
C LEU A 784 -2.95 -8.43 -7.40
N THR A 785 -2.32 -8.97 -8.44
CA THR A 785 -1.95 -8.21 -9.63
C THR A 785 -3.14 -7.90 -10.54
N HIS A 786 -4.07 -8.85 -10.75
CA HIS A 786 -5.15 -8.70 -11.73
C HIS A 786 -6.52 -8.34 -11.14
N VAL A 787 -6.71 -8.48 -9.82
CA VAL A 787 -7.98 -8.17 -9.16
C VAL A 787 -7.82 -7.04 -8.14
N VAL A 788 -6.94 -7.21 -7.16
CA VAL A 788 -6.81 -6.27 -6.04
C VAL A 788 -6.19 -4.95 -6.50
N ASN A 789 -5.09 -4.99 -7.23
CA ASN A 789 -4.41 -3.78 -7.70
C ASN A 789 -5.26 -2.92 -8.64
N PRO A 790 -5.92 -3.46 -9.69
CA PRO A 790 -6.79 -2.65 -10.53
C PRO A 790 -7.96 -2.02 -9.76
N GLN A 791 -8.54 -2.74 -8.80
CA GLN A 791 -9.61 -2.21 -7.95
C GLN A 791 -9.14 -1.13 -6.96
N ALA A 792 -7.84 -1.14 -6.58
CA ALA A 792 -7.27 -0.21 -5.61
C ALA A 792 -6.57 0.99 -6.27
N PHE A 793 -5.84 0.77 -7.37
CA PHE A 793 -4.98 1.76 -8.02
C PHE A 793 -5.49 2.22 -9.39
N HIS A 794 -6.50 1.53 -9.94
CA HIS A 794 -7.07 1.80 -11.27
C HIS A 794 -6.08 1.65 -12.43
N TRP A 795 -5.02 0.86 -12.26
CA TRP A 795 -4.10 0.47 -13.33
C TRP A 795 -3.82 -1.03 -13.34
N ARG A 796 -3.36 -1.54 -14.48
CA ARG A 796 -3.06 -2.96 -14.67
C ARG A 796 -1.55 -3.18 -14.79
N MET A 797 -1.10 -4.33 -14.27
CA MET A 797 0.27 -4.78 -14.37
C MET A 797 0.31 -6.19 -14.97
N GLU A 798 1.43 -6.52 -15.62
CA GLU A 798 1.69 -7.88 -16.06
C GLU A 798 2.31 -8.71 -14.94
N LEU A 799 1.82 -9.93 -14.76
CA LEU A 799 2.35 -10.85 -13.76
C LEU A 799 3.72 -11.35 -14.19
N GLN A 800 4.75 -11.00 -13.43
CA GLN A 800 6.12 -11.45 -13.63
C GLN A 800 6.67 -12.13 -12.39
N VAL A 801 6.89 -13.46 -12.48
CA VAL A 801 7.41 -14.25 -11.37
C VAL A 801 8.94 -14.18 -11.38
N PRO A 802 9.56 -13.66 -10.30
CA PRO A 802 11.02 -13.59 -10.20
C PRO A 802 11.60 -14.94 -9.76
N TRP A 803 11.68 -15.90 -10.71
CA TRP A 803 12.03 -17.28 -10.44
C TRP A 803 13.32 -17.47 -9.63
N LEU A 804 14.35 -16.64 -9.85
CA LEU A 804 15.60 -16.74 -9.11
C LEU A 804 15.39 -16.50 -7.61
N GLN A 805 14.65 -15.44 -7.24
CA GLN A 805 14.37 -15.10 -5.85
C GLN A 805 13.48 -16.15 -5.18
N VAL A 806 12.46 -16.63 -5.90
CA VAL A 806 11.54 -17.67 -5.43
C VAL A 806 12.28 -18.98 -5.18
N LEU A 807 13.15 -19.41 -6.12
CA LEU A 807 13.94 -20.63 -5.97
C LEU A 807 14.98 -20.54 -4.86
N LEU A 808 15.63 -19.38 -4.71
CA LEU A 808 16.55 -19.14 -3.59
C LEU A 808 15.81 -19.18 -2.24
N GLY A 809 14.64 -18.55 -2.15
CA GLY A 809 13.77 -18.60 -0.97
C GLY A 809 13.32 -20.05 -0.66
N ALA A 810 12.92 -20.81 -1.68
CA ALA A 810 12.56 -22.23 -1.53
C ALA A 810 13.74 -23.07 -1.04
N ALA A 811 14.93 -22.89 -1.60
CA ALA A 811 16.14 -23.61 -1.18
C ALA A 811 16.51 -23.29 0.27
N LEU A 812 16.51 -22.00 0.64
CA LEU A 812 16.78 -21.56 2.01
C LEU A 812 15.78 -22.16 3.01
N THR A 813 14.49 -22.14 2.66
CA THR A 813 13.41 -22.71 3.48
C THR A 813 13.55 -24.23 3.62
N LEU A 814 13.89 -24.94 2.53
CA LEU A 814 14.13 -26.37 2.56
C LEU A 814 15.33 -26.73 3.47
N LEU A 815 16.44 -26.00 3.33
CA LEU A 815 17.64 -26.19 4.16
C LEU A 815 17.34 -25.92 5.65
N ALA A 816 16.58 -24.87 5.95
CA ALA A 816 16.16 -24.57 7.32
C ALA A 816 15.23 -25.65 7.89
N GLY A 817 14.30 -26.19 7.08
CA GLY A 817 13.44 -27.32 7.46
C GLY A 817 14.23 -28.61 7.73
N ILE A 818 15.23 -28.92 6.92
CA ILE A 818 16.16 -30.06 7.15
C ILE A 818 16.95 -29.82 8.45
N GLY A 819 17.44 -28.61 8.69
CA GLY A 819 18.15 -28.25 9.93
C GLY A 819 17.29 -28.43 11.18
N ALA A 820 16.04 -27.96 11.13
CA ALA A 820 15.07 -28.15 12.21
C ALA A 820 14.76 -29.61 12.49
N SER A 821 14.58 -30.42 11.43
CA SER A 821 14.37 -31.88 11.52
C SER A 821 15.57 -32.59 12.15
N ARG A 822 16.79 -32.19 11.77
CA ARG A 822 18.03 -32.73 12.37
C ARG A 822 18.15 -32.42 13.86
N PHE A 823 17.78 -31.18 14.24
CA PHE A 823 17.79 -30.77 15.65
C PHE A 823 16.76 -31.58 16.46
N ALA A 824 15.53 -31.70 15.98
CA ALA A 824 14.48 -32.51 16.60
C ALA A 824 14.89 -34.00 16.75
N ALA A 825 15.43 -34.58 15.68
CA ALA A 825 15.91 -35.97 15.68
C ALA A 825 17.01 -36.20 16.69
N ARG A 826 17.99 -35.29 16.76
CA ARG A 826 19.11 -35.40 17.75
C ARG A 826 18.62 -35.31 19.18
N GLN A 827 17.63 -34.51 19.50
CA GLN A 827 17.06 -34.45 20.84
C GLN A 827 16.34 -35.75 21.20
N ALA A 828 15.51 -36.28 20.30
CA ALA A 828 14.74 -37.49 20.53
C ALA A 828 15.64 -38.74 20.66
N THR A 829 16.72 -38.86 19.88
CA THR A 829 17.65 -40.02 19.92
C THR A 829 18.68 -39.98 21.07
N ARG A 830 18.75 -38.89 21.83
CA ARG A 830 19.60 -38.80 23.03
C ARG A 830 19.02 -39.53 24.25
N LEU A 831 17.70 -39.74 24.30
CA LEU A 831 17.08 -40.48 25.41
C LEU A 831 17.35 -41.99 25.30
N PRO A 832 17.71 -42.67 26.39
CA PRO A 832 17.96 -44.12 26.37
C PRO A 832 16.67 -44.86 26.02
N ALA A 833 16.72 -45.73 24.99
CA ALA A 833 15.57 -46.51 24.53
C ALA A 833 14.93 -47.35 25.68
N ALA A 834 15.74 -47.86 26.57
CA ALA A 834 15.29 -48.60 27.74
C ALA A 834 14.42 -47.77 28.71
N GLN A 835 14.72 -46.48 28.92
CA GLN A 835 13.91 -45.61 29.79
C GLN A 835 12.56 -45.25 29.14
N ILE A 836 12.54 -45.07 27.81
CA ILE A 836 11.30 -44.78 27.09
C ILE A 836 10.35 -45.99 27.11
N LEU A 837 10.92 -47.19 26.96
CA LEU A 837 10.14 -48.43 26.95
C LEU A 837 9.70 -48.82 28.38
N ALA A 838 10.49 -48.61 29.40
CA ALA A 838 10.16 -48.87 30.80
C ALA A 838 9.09 -47.95 31.37
N ASN A 839 9.12 -46.65 31.05
CA ASN A 839 8.06 -45.69 31.45
C ASN A 839 6.74 -45.88 30.69
N ALA A 840 6.60 -46.91 29.93
CA ALA A 840 5.48 -47.19 29.01
C ALA A 840 4.63 -48.39 29.53
N GLN A 841 5.01 -49.08 30.57
CA GLN A 841 4.19 -50.00 31.35
C GLN A 841 3.44 -49.25 32.45
#